data_2bb6d390e65277172f8edb60d35d0309
#
_entry.id   2bb6d390e65277172f8edb60d35d0309
#
_cell.length_a   1.000
_cell.length_b   1.000
_cell.length_c   1.000
_cell.angle_alpha   90.00
_cell.angle_beta   90.00
_cell.angle_gamma   90.00
#
_symmetry.space_group_name_H-M   'P 1'
#
loop_
_entity.id
_entity.type
_entity.pdbx_description
1 polymer ?
#
loop_
_entity_poly.entity_id
_entity_poly.type
_entity_poly.pdbx_seq_one_letter_code
_entity_poly.pdbx_strand_id
1 'polypeptide(L)'
;MRLAFSPAELSFLRSTRAGLCLAILLLPLAVTTTHAQQTTGVPGSPDATRTIDGRYLPNPPPQFGGEINPNAYQSKLYWPARVVPPKGAPNVLLIMTDDAGFGLPSTFGGVIPTPALDRIANMGLRYTQFHSTALCSPTRAALITGRNHHSVGFGVISEMATGFPGYDSVLTASETTVGRILKDNGYATSWFGKDHNTPAFEASQAGPFDHWPIGMGFDYFYGFVGGDTSQWQPNLFRQTTQIYPYVGKPGWNLTTAMADDAIAHIKMLNEVDPEKPFFVYYVPGATHAPHHPTPEWIKKISDMHLFDQGWNALRDEIFANQKRLGVIPQDAKLTPWPDELKKWDQLSADEKRMFVRQVDVFAAYAAYNDHEIGRVIQAVEDVGKLDNTLIIYISGDNGNSAEGSLNGTPNEVAQFNSVEVPVADQLRYFYDVWGSDKTYNHMAVGWTWALDTPYKWTKQVASHFGGTRQGMAIAWPARIKDAGGIRNQFHHVIDIVPTILEATGIPAPVMVDGVAQKPIEGGSMVYTFDKANANVPTRHRTQYFEMFGNRGIYNDGWYANTRPISPPWELGATPSPDVMNSYKWELYDLTKDWTQNDDLAASNPAKLKQMQELFMLEAAKYQVFPLDNSLATRMVTPRPSVTAGRNVFTYSGELTGVPMGDAPQLIGASYTITAEVEIPQGGAEGMLVTQGGRFGGWGFYLLKGKPVYVWNLLDLKRVRWEGADALSPGKHTIGFEFKYDGLGFATLAFNNSSGLGRPGTGVLKVDGKEVARQTMERTIPVILQWDESFDVGADTGTPVDDKDYQVPFKFTGKLNKLTIKIDRPKLTPEDEKRLSEAQRNNRMSE
;
A
#
# COMPACT_ATOMS: atom_id res chain seq x y z
N MET A 1 -34.08 3.27 57.21
CA MET A 1 -34.26 2.40 58.38
C MET A 1 -32.87 1.95 58.83
N ARG A 2 -32.32 2.56 59.87
CA ARG A 2 -31.06 2.23 60.51
C ARG A 2 -31.23 0.97 61.32
N LEU A 3 -30.25 0.07 61.30
CA LEU A 3 -29.91 -0.73 62.49
C LEU A 3 -28.41 -1.04 62.46
N ALA A 4 -27.76 -0.49 63.49
CA ALA A 4 -26.44 -0.78 63.94
C ALA A 4 -26.49 -1.96 64.94
N PHE A 5 -25.42 -2.76 64.96
CA PHE A 5 -25.00 -3.48 66.12
C PHE A 5 -23.52 -3.51 66.33
N SER A 6 -23.08 -3.37 67.56
CA SER A 6 -21.79 -3.11 68.12
C SER A 6 -21.07 -4.42 68.56
N PRO A 7 -19.83 -4.32 69.06
CA PRO A 7 -18.90 -5.44 69.20
C PRO A 7 -18.81 -6.01 70.58
N ALA A 8 -18.10 -7.12 70.72
CA ALA A 8 -17.45 -7.75 71.86
C ALA A 8 -17.51 -9.27 71.65
N GLU A 9 -16.55 -10.12 71.94
CA GLU A 9 -15.66 -10.15 73.10
C GLU A 9 -14.38 -10.99 72.76
N LEU A 10 -13.35 -10.57 73.40
CA LEU A 10 -12.06 -11.22 73.62
C LEU A 10 -12.17 -12.58 74.36
N SER A 11 -11.27 -13.55 74.09
CA SER A 11 -10.12 -13.88 74.89
C SER A 11 -9.80 -15.40 74.97
N PHE A 12 -8.50 -15.67 75.13
CA PHE A 12 -7.81 -16.85 75.72
C PHE A 12 -7.59 -18.06 74.84
N LEU A 13 -6.42 -18.70 74.71
CA LEU A 13 -5.10 -18.71 75.38
C LEU A 13 -4.13 -19.54 74.51
N ARG A 14 -2.90 -19.06 74.41
CA ARG A 14 -1.57 -19.72 74.55
C ARG A 14 -1.33 -21.16 74.16
N SER A 15 -0.33 -21.20 73.32
CA SER A 15 0.89 -22.04 73.32
C SER A 15 0.85 -23.44 72.73
N THR A 16 1.62 -23.62 71.62
CA THR A 16 2.77 -24.53 71.67
C THR A 16 3.66 -24.29 70.42
N ARG A 17 4.95 -24.28 70.64
CA ARG A 17 6.01 -24.18 69.66
C ARG A 17 6.03 -25.43 68.77
N ALA A 18 6.22 -25.23 67.44
CA ALA A 18 7.24 -25.97 66.66
C ALA A 18 7.09 -25.67 65.15
N GLY A 19 8.18 -25.47 64.48
CA GLY A 19 8.33 -25.70 63.04
C GLY A 19 8.21 -24.48 62.15
N LEU A 20 9.27 -23.67 62.10
CA LEU A 20 9.51 -22.66 61.06
C LEU A 20 9.88 -23.36 59.77
N CYS A 21 8.94 -23.59 58.87
CA CYS A 21 9.26 -23.84 57.47
C CYS A 21 9.04 -22.53 56.68
N LEU A 22 10.14 -21.83 56.43
CA LEU A 22 10.19 -20.65 55.58
C LEU A 22 10.06 -21.10 54.12
N ALA A 23 8.85 -21.18 53.62
CA ALA A 23 8.58 -21.26 52.16
C ALA A 23 8.82 -19.88 51.56
N ILE A 24 10.02 -19.61 51.07
CA ILE A 24 10.34 -18.49 50.24
C ILE A 24 9.64 -18.75 48.90
N LEU A 25 8.50 -18.12 48.66
CA LEU A 25 7.90 -17.95 47.34
C LEU A 25 8.88 -17.11 46.51
N LEU A 26 9.68 -17.74 45.70
CA LEU A 26 10.39 -17.11 44.58
C LEU A 26 9.34 -16.70 43.56
N LEU A 27 8.74 -15.53 43.76
CA LEU A 27 8.19 -14.80 42.65
C LEU A 27 9.36 -14.46 41.69
N PRO A 28 9.28 -14.79 40.42
CA PRO A 28 10.23 -14.22 39.47
C PRO A 28 10.01 -12.70 39.50
N LEU A 29 10.90 -11.97 40.16
CA LEU A 29 11.07 -10.57 39.84
C LEU A 29 11.43 -10.51 38.35
N ALA A 30 10.47 -10.16 37.54
CA ALA A 30 10.75 -9.62 36.21
C ALA A 30 11.64 -8.40 36.46
N VAL A 31 12.95 -8.59 36.30
CA VAL A 31 13.90 -7.48 36.23
C VAL A 31 13.53 -6.73 34.95
N THR A 32 12.61 -5.81 35.08
CA THR A 32 12.47 -4.73 34.10
C THR A 32 13.80 -3.98 34.20
N THR A 33 14.68 -4.20 33.24
CA THR A 33 15.87 -3.37 33.05
C THR A 33 15.35 -1.97 32.74
N THR A 34 15.14 -1.17 33.76
CA THR A 34 15.02 0.28 33.59
C THR A 34 16.37 0.74 33.09
N HIS A 35 16.45 1.02 31.79
CA HIS A 35 17.63 1.72 31.25
C HIS A 35 17.67 3.06 31.96
N ALA A 36 18.58 3.21 32.91
CA ALA A 36 18.82 4.48 33.58
C ALA A 36 19.16 5.52 32.51
N GLN A 37 18.55 6.69 32.56
CA GLN A 37 18.89 7.80 31.68
C GLN A 37 20.40 8.06 31.76
N GLN A 38 21.11 7.91 30.64
CA GLN A 38 22.53 8.16 30.54
C GLN A 38 22.74 9.57 29.98
N THR A 39 23.51 10.38 30.69
CA THR A 39 23.93 11.70 30.26
C THR A 39 25.43 11.64 29.98
N THR A 40 25.88 12.17 28.84
CA THR A 40 27.28 12.35 28.50
C THR A 40 27.60 13.83 28.34
N GLY A 41 28.86 14.21 28.49
CA GLY A 41 29.27 15.61 28.51
C GLY A 41 28.97 16.31 29.84
N VAL A 42 29.24 17.61 29.91
CA VAL A 42 28.96 18.43 31.10
C VAL A 42 27.53 18.95 31.01
N PRO A 43 26.63 18.71 31.99
CA PRO A 43 25.28 19.27 31.98
C PRO A 43 25.30 20.78 31.77
N GLY A 44 24.54 21.26 30.75
CA GLY A 44 24.48 22.66 30.38
C GLY A 44 25.47 23.10 29.31
N SER A 45 26.43 22.26 28.91
CA SER A 45 27.31 22.51 27.76
C SER A 45 26.63 22.17 26.42
N PRO A 46 27.03 22.81 25.28
CA PRO A 46 26.45 22.56 23.96
C PRO A 46 26.60 21.11 23.44
N ASP A 47 27.58 20.36 23.94
CA ASP A 47 27.94 19.02 23.57
C ASP A 47 27.26 17.93 24.46
N ALA A 48 26.54 18.34 25.50
CA ALA A 48 25.84 17.41 26.37
C ALA A 48 24.78 16.60 25.60
N THR A 49 24.76 15.26 25.83
CA THR A 49 23.71 14.37 25.28
C THR A 49 23.05 13.55 26.39
N ARG A 50 21.81 13.07 26.15
CA ARG A 50 21.11 12.20 27.07
C ARG A 50 20.24 11.17 26.33
N THR A 51 20.07 10.00 26.90
CA THR A 51 18.99 9.07 26.54
C THR A 51 17.71 9.48 27.28
N ILE A 52 16.54 9.07 26.74
CA ILE A 52 15.24 9.30 27.37
C ILE A 52 14.61 7.98 27.78
N ASP A 53 13.57 8.03 28.62
CA ASP A 53 12.79 6.84 29.01
C ASP A 53 12.10 6.19 27.80
N GLY A 54 11.62 6.98 26.84
CA GLY A 54 10.94 6.50 25.63
C GLY A 54 9.51 6.01 25.84
N ARG A 55 9.06 5.77 27.07
CA ARG A 55 7.67 5.37 27.37
C ARG A 55 6.67 6.52 27.28
N TYR A 56 7.15 7.74 27.40
CA TYR A 56 6.35 8.97 27.34
C TYR A 56 6.96 9.92 26.31
N LEU A 57 6.26 10.16 25.20
CA LEU A 57 6.75 10.93 24.08
C LEU A 57 5.81 12.11 23.77
N PRO A 58 6.31 13.25 23.29
CA PRO A 58 7.73 13.59 23.27
C PRO A 58 8.26 13.74 24.70
N ASN A 59 9.58 13.72 24.85
CA ASN A 59 10.18 13.97 26.17
C ASN A 59 9.81 15.38 26.67
N PRO A 60 9.39 15.53 27.94
CA PRO A 60 9.02 16.86 28.47
C PRO A 60 10.11 17.89 28.23
N PRO A 61 9.74 19.17 27.95
CA PRO A 61 10.72 20.23 27.79
C PRO A 61 11.67 20.28 28.98
N PRO A 62 12.99 20.34 28.76
CA PRO A 62 13.94 20.39 29.85
C PRO A 62 13.81 21.72 30.60
N GLN A 63 13.91 21.64 31.93
CA GLN A 63 13.99 22.84 32.73
C GLN A 63 15.31 23.57 32.49
N PHE A 64 15.28 24.90 32.49
CA PHE A 64 16.51 25.71 32.41
C PHE A 64 17.33 25.47 33.68
N GLY A 65 18.53 24.96 33.51
CA GLY A 65 19.45 24.63 34.61
C GLY A 65 20.55 25.70 34.87
N GLY A 66 20.43 26.86 34.23
CA GLY A 66 21.35 27.99 34.40
C GLY A 66 20.86 28.99 35.45
N GLU A 67 21.42 30.19 35.37
CA GLU A 67 21.08 31.30 36.26
C GLU A 67 20.79 32.54 35.41
N ILE A 68 19.66 33.19 35.61
CA ILE A 68 19.27 34.41 34.92
C ILE A 68 19.34 35.60 35.88
N ASN A 69 20.25 36.53 35.59
CA ASN A 69 20.36 37.83 36.23
C ASN A 69 20.03 38.91 35.20
N PRO A 70 19.66 40.13 35.65
CA PRO A 70 19.40 41.25 34.74
C PRO A 70 20.58 41.58 33.79
N ASN A 71 21.80 41.26 34.21
CA ASN A 71 23.01 41.39 33.43
C ASN A 71 23.50 40.03 32.94
N ALA A 72 23.69 39.92 31.62
CA ALA A 72 24.15 38.69 30.98
C ALA A 72 25.51 38.19 31.51
N TYR A 73 26.44 39.11 31.88
CA TYR A 73 27.74 38.75 32.44
C TYR A 73 27.63 38.14 33.85
N GLN A 74 26.52 38.30 34.52
CA GLN A 74 26.24 37.74 35.84
C GLN A 74 25.36 36.47 35.73
N SER A 75 24.91 36.15 34.54
CA SER A 75 24.08 35.00 34.25
C SER A 75 24.89 33.76 33.87
N LYS A 76 24.36 32.61 34.15
CA LYS A 76 24.96 31.32 33.78
C LYS A 76 24.12 30.68 32.69
N LEU A 77 24.70 30.49 31.51
CA LEU A 77 24.01 29.82 30.41
C LEU A 77 23.90 28.30 30.66
N TYR A 78 22.90 27.74 30.03
CA TYR A 78 22.63 26.30 30.11
C TYR A 78 21.97 25.83 28.83
N TRP A 79 22.57 24.89 28.11
CA TRP A 79 21.98 24.24 26.97
C TRP A 79 21.31 22.91 27.39
N PRO A 80 20.10 22.62 26.92
CA PRO A 80 19.49 21.30 27.14
C PRO A 80 20.29 20.24 26.39
N ALA A 81 20.52 19.09 27.04
CA ALA A 81 21.20 17.98 26.41
C ALA A 81 20.38 17.44 25.20
N ARG A 82 21.07 17.18 24.09
CA ARG A 82 20.45 16.54 22.91
C ARG A 82 19.97 15.13 23.26
N VAL A 83 18.79 14.74 22.76
CA VAL A 83 18.30 13.37 22.87
C VAL A 83 19.05 12.48 21.88
N VAL A 84 19.56 11.37 22.37
CA VAL A 84 20.24 10.33 21.58
C VAL A 84 19.69 8.95 21.96
N PRO A 85 19.70 7.98 21.05
CA PRO A 85 19.29 6.61 21.37
C PRO A 85 20.26 5.91 22.32
N PRO A 86 19.92 4.72 22.85
CA PRO A 86 20.83 3.92 23.68
C PRO A 86 22.18 3.70 23.00
N LYS A 87 23.26 3.66 23.78
CA LYS A 87 24.62 3.45 23.26
C LYS A 87 24.71 2.12 22.50
N GLY A 88 25.21 2.18 21.27
CA GLY A 88 25.37 1.01 20.40
C GLY A 88 24.09 0.60 19.65
N ALA A 89 23.01 1.37 19.76
CA ALA A 89 21.81 1.15 18.96
C ALA A 89 22.15 1.11 17.46
N PRO A 90 21.66 0.10 16.70
CA PRO A 90 21.97 -0.04 15.28
C PRO A 90 21.27 1.00 14.42
N ASN A 91 21.81 1.28 13.24
CA ASN A 91 20.99 1.80 12.15
C ASN A 91 19.95 0.76 11.75
N VAL A 92 18.85 1.21 11.16
CA VAL A 92 17.80 0.32 10.65
C VAL A 92 17.51 0.66 9.19
N LEU A 93 17.61 -0.34 8.32
CA LEU A 93 17.16 -0.28 6.93
C LEU A 93 16.03 -1.31 6.75
N LEU A 94 14.80 -0.83 6.70
CA LEU A 94 13.60 -1.65 6.49
C LEU A 94 13.18 -1.54 5.04
N ILE A 95 13.23 -2.66 4.32
CA ILE A 95 12.91 -2.76 2.90
C ILE A 95 11.69 -3.66 2.74
N MET A 96 10.72 -3.24 1.94
CA MET A 96 9.60 -4.08 1.53
C MET A 96 9.22 -3.77 0.09
N THR A 97 9.24 -4.81 -0.76
CA THR A 97 8.75 -4.71 -2.13
C THR A 97 7.23 -4.90 -2.18
N ASP A 98 6.63 -4.70 -3.33
CA ASP A 98 5.18 -4.73 -3.55
C ASP A 98 4.81 -5.91 -4.45
N ASP A 99 3.64 -6.53 -4.25
CA ASP A 99 3.07 -7.59 -5.09
C ASP A 99 4.08 -8.71 -5.50
N ALA A 100 4.88 -9.19 -4.56
CA ALA A 100 5.89 -10.21 -4.83
C ALA A 100 5.64 -11.48 -4.02
N GLY A 101 5.26 -12.57 -4.68
CA GLY A 101 4.98 -13.84 -4.02
C GLY A 101 6.22 -14.61 -3.59
N PHE A 102 6.02 -15.65 -2.77
CA PHE A 102 7.09 -16.45 -2.17
C PHE A 102 8.01 -17.11 -3.20
N GLY A 103 7.46 -17.56 -4.33
CA GLY A 103 8.21 -18.23 -5.40
C GLY A 103 8.82 -17.28 -6.43
N LEU A 104 8.72 -15.95 -6.25
CA LEU A 104 9.27 -15.00 -7.21
C LEU A 104 10.79 -14.88 -7.16
N PRO A 105 11.43 -14.57 -5.99
CA PRO A 105 12.86 -14.27 -5.93
C PRO A 105 13.72 -15.54 -5.92
N SER A 106 14.91 -15.45 -6.55
CA SER A 106 15.90 -16.54 -6.56
C SER A 106 16.27 -17.01 -5.15
N THR A 107 16.25 -16.12 -4.17
CA THR A 107 16.54 -16.39 -2.76
C THR A 107 15.60 -17.43 -2.14
N PHE A 108 14.37 -17.53 -2.64
CA PHE A 108 13.33 -18.46 -2.20
C PHE A 108 12.94 -19.47 -3.30
N GLY A 109 13.82 -19.71 -4.27
CA GLY A 109 13.67 -20.77 -5.29
C GLY A 109 13.09 -20.29 -6.63
N GLY A 110 12.74 -19.00 -6.76
CA GLY A 110 12.33 -18.43 -8.03
C GLY A 110 13.44 -18.41 -9.09
N VAL A 111 13.06 -18.11 -10.32
CA VAL A 111 14.00 -17.99 -11.45
C VAL A 111 14.44 -16.55 -11.70
N ILE A 112 13.75 -15.57 -11.12
CA ILE A 112 14.06 -14.16 -11.27
C ILE A 112 15.27 -13.79 -10.40
N PRO A 113 16.37 -13.27 -10.97
CA PRO A 113 17.57 -12.95 -10.20
C PRO A 113 17.30 -11.83 -9.18
N THR A 114 17.59 -12.07 -7.89
CA THR A 114 17.48 -11.11 -6.80
C THR A 114 18.76 -11.07 -5.96
N PRO A 115 19.90 -10.63 -6.53
CA PRO A 115 21.20 -10.69 -5.88
C PRO A 115 21.32 -9.82 -4.61
N ALA A 116 20.53 -8.74 -4.49
CA ALA A 116 20.52 -7.93 -3.29
C ALA A 116 19.85 -8.68 -2.12
N LEU A 117 18.72 -9.32 -2.36
CA LEU A 117 18.06 -10.17 -1.36
C LEU A 117 18.92 -11.39 -0.99
N ASP A 118 19.58 -12.02 -2.00
CA ASP A 118 20.57 -13.10 -1.77
C ASP A 118 21.71 -12.65 -0.86
N ARG A 119 22.22 -11.43 -1.07
CA ARG A 119 23.28 -10.85 -0.22
C ARG A 119 22.82 -10.76 1.24
N ILE A 120 21.63 -10.21 1.50
CA ILE A 120 21.10 -10.08 2.85
C ILE A 120 20.86 -11.45 3.49
N ALA A 121 20.28 -12.39 2.75
CA ALA A 121 20.05 -13.76 3.21
C ALA A 121 21.35 -14.51 3.55
N ASN A 122 22.41 -14.31 2.74
CA ASN A 122 23.71 -14.95 2.96
C ASN A 122 24.52 -14.29 4.09
N MET A 123 24.32 -13.00 4.35
CA MET A 123 24.92 -12.28 5.48
C MET A 123 24.17 -12.54 6.80
N GLY A 124 22.92 -12.96 6.74
CA GLY A 124 22.02 -13.08 7.86
C GLY A 124 21.15 -14.34 7.79
N LEU A 125 19.87 -14.18 7.94
CA LEU A 125 18.89 -15.25 8.12
C LEU A 125 17.79 -15.17 7.05
N ARG A 126 17.33 -16.33 6.56
CA ARG A 126 16.11 -16.51 5.74
C ARG A 126 14.94 -16.92 6.62
N TYR A 127 13.81 -16.26 6.51
CA TYR A 127 12.56 -16.62 7.19
C TYR A 127 11.58 -17.19 6.16
N THR A 128 11.14 -18.42 6.38
CA THR A 128 10.32 -19.17 5.41
C THR A 128 8.84 -19.23 5.80
N GLN A 129 8.49 -18.80 7.00
CA GLN A 129 7.12 -18.68 7.51
C GLN A 129 6.86 -17.26 8.03
N PHE A 130 7.25 -16.27 7.26
CA PHE A 130 6.85 -14.88 7.48
C PHE A 130 5.55 -14.60 6.73
N HIS A 131 4.61 -13.95 7.39
CA HIS A 131 3.28 -13.68 6.84
C HIS A 131 2.98 -12.19 6.87
N SER A 132 2.32 -11.73 5.80
CA SER A 132 1.73 -10.40 5.71
C SER A 132 0.20 -10.49 5.78
N THR A 133 -0.49 -9.38 5.55
CA THR A 133 -1.90 -9.40 5.18
C THR A 133 -2.03 -9.72 3.68
N ALA A 134 -3.19 -9.80 3.13
CA ALA A 134 -3.35 -10.13 1.71
C ALA A 134 -3.43 -8.90 0.79
N LEU A 135 -3.19 -7.68 1.32
CA LEU A 135 -3.23 -6.41 0.58
C LEU A 135 -2.23 -5.38 1.11
N CYS A 136 -1.80 -4.48 0.22
CA CYS A 136 -0.72 -3.52 0.45
C CYS A 136 -0.98 -2.53 1.59
N SER A 137 -2.00 -1.64 1.56
CA SER A 137 -2.17 -0.68 2.66
C SER A 137 -2.46 -1.32 4.02
N PRO A 138 -3.21 -2.43 4.14
CA PRO A 138 -3.31 -3.20 5.37
C PRO A 138 -1.97 -3.71 5.91
N THR A 139 -1.12 -4.29 5.04
CA THR A 139 0.22 -4.76 5.43
C THR A 139 1.11 -3.60 5.87
N ARG A 140 1.09 -2.48 5.14
CA ARG A 140 1.91 -1.29 5.44
C ARG A 140 1.51 -0.67 6.77
N ALA A 141 0.21 -0.50 7.05
CA ALA A 141 -0.28 -0.03 8.34
C ALA A 141 0.12 -0.96 9.50
N ALA A 142 -0.03 -2.28 9.31
CA ALA A 142 0.40 -3.27 10.30
C ALA A 142 1.91 -3.25 10.53
N LEU A 143 2.71 -3.10 9.46
CA LEU A 143 4.17 -3.04 9.51
C LEU A 143 4.68 -1.85 10.33
N ILE A 144 4.16 -0.65 10.08
CA ILE A 144 4.69 0.56 10.73
C ILE A 144 4.15 0.78 12.15
N THR A 145 3.06 0.09 12.53
CA THR A 145 2.43 0.24 13.85
C THR A 145 2.69 -0.94 14.79
N GLY A 146 3.06 -2.12 14.26
CA GLY A 146 3.19 -3.36 15.02
C GLY A 146 1.85 -3.89 15.56
N ARG A 147 0.75 -3.53 14.91
CA ARG A 147 -0.63 -3.89 15.28
C ARG A 147 -1.34 -4.56 14.11
N ASN A 148 -2.31 -5.41 14.39
CA ASN A 148 -3.15 -6.00 13.36
C ASN A 148 -3.87 -4.92 12.55
N HIS A 149 -3.97 -5.13 11.26
CA HIS A 149 -4.46 -4.12 10.32
C HIS A 149 -5.88 -3.61 10.62
N HIS A 150 -6.80 -4.47 11.09
CA HIS A 150 -8.13 -4.02 11.53
C HIS A 150 -8.09 -3.22 12.84
N SER A 151 -7.15 -3.53 13.75
CA SER A 151 -6.98 -2.74 14.99
C SER A 151 -6.62 -1.28 14.73
N VAL A 152 -6.07 -1.00 13.56
CA VAL A 152 -5.63 0.32 13.12
C VAL A 152 -6.44 0.85 11.92
N GLY A 153 -7.64 0.32 11.68
CA GLY A 153 -8.59 0.83 10.69
C GLY A 153 -8.34 0.35 9.24
N PHE A 154 -7.33 -0.46 8.97
CA PHE A 154 -6.95 -0.89 7.61
C PHE A 154 -7.42 -2.33 7.30
N GLY A 155 -8.69 -2.62 7.54
CA GLY A 155 -9.30 -3.90 7.13
C GLY A 155 -9.40 -4.08 5.61
N VAL A 156 -9.13 -3.03 4.83
CA VAL A 156 -9.12 -3.01 3.36
C VAL A 156 -8.18 -1.89 2.90
N ILE A 157 -7.90 -1.78 1.58
CA ILE A 157 -7.11 -0.68 1.03
C ILE A 157 -7.81 0.68 1.22
N SER A 158 -7.03 1.75 1.32
CA SER A 158 -7.52 3.10 1.64
C SER A 158 -8.58 3.61 0.67
N GLU A 159 -8.52 3.23 -0.60
CA GLU A 159 -9.47 3.59 -1.65
C GLU A 159 -10.85 2.91 -1.48
N MET A 160 -10.91 1.85 -0.68
CA MET A 160 -12.14 1.09 -0.39
C MET A 160 -12.59 1.24 1.07
N ALA A 161 -12.08 2.23 1.79
CA ALA A 161 -12.45 2.52 3.17
C ALA A 161 -13.98 2.68 3.35
N THR A 162 -14.47 2.23 4.50
CA THR A 162 -15.88 2.35 4.91
C THR A 162 -15.98 2.99 6.29
N GLY A 163 -17.16 3.37 6.73
CA GLY A 163 -17.35 4.05 8.03
C GLY A 163 -17.31 3.14 9.27
N PHE A 164 -16.74 1.92 9.17
CA PHE A 164 -16.57 1.04 10.33
C PHE A 164 -15.15 1.18 10.92
N PRO A 165 -14.99 1.14 12.25
CA PRO A 165 -13.70 1.40 12.90
C PRO A 165 -12.53 0.53 12.41
N GLY A 166 -12.79 -0.74 12.04
CA GLY A 166 -11.77 -1.62 11.49
C GLY A 166 -11.46 -1.39 10.00
N TYR A 167 -12.15 -0.44 9.32
CA TYR A 167 -12.13 -0.28 7.87
C TYR A 167 -12.14 1.19 7.39
N ASP A 168 -11.89 2.14 8.27
CA ASP A 168 -11.95 3.58 7.93
C ASP A 168 -10.65 4.13 7.32
N SER A 169 -9.59 3.33 7.35
CA SER A 169 -8.25 3.65 6.83
C SER A 169 -7.65 4.94 7.41
N VAL A 170 -7.90 5.19 8.70
CA VAL A 170 -7.37 6.34 9.43
C VAL A 170 -6.59 5.87 10.66
N LEU A 171 -5.27 6.11 10.68
CA LEU A 171 -4.45 5.88 11.87
C LEU A 171 -4.80 6.92 12.92
N THR A 172 -5.21 6.49 14.11
CA THR A 172 -5.53 7.42 15.20
C THR A 172 -4.30 7.77 16.04
N ALA A 173 -4.36 8.83 16.82
CA ALA A 173 -3.27 9.25 17.70
C ALA A 173 -2.87 8.18 18.74
N SER A 174 -3.70 7.14 18.96
CA SER A 174 -3.41 6.02 19.86
C SER A 174 -2.57 4.90 19.21
N GLU A 175 -2.19 5.05 17.93
CA GLU A 175 -1.52 4.02 17.11
C GLU A 175 -0.22 4.53 16.53
N THR A 176 0.63 5.11 17.38
CA THR A 176 1.88 5.71 16.92
C THR A 176 2.74 4.74 16.12
N THR A 177 3.43 5.26 15.11
CA THR A 177 4.29 4.50 14.20
C THR A 177 5.71 4.31 14.76
N VAL A 178 6.42 3.33 14.23
CA VAL A 178 7.84 3.12 14.54
C VAL A 178 8.69 4.32 14.14
N GLY A 179 8.33 5.04 13.06
CA GLY A 179 8.98 6.28 12.63
C GLY A 179 8.96 7.32 13.76
N ARG A 180 7.78 7.61 14.31
CA ARG A 180 7.62 8.55 15.42
C ARG A 180 8.37 8.11 16.68
N ILE A 181 8.31 6.82 17.03
CA ILE A 181 9.01 6.30 18.21
C ILE A 181 10.52 6.50 18.07
N LEU A 182 11.10 6.12 16.94
CA LEU A 182 12.55 6.24 16.70
C LEU A 182 12.99 7.70 16.62
N LYS A 183 12.23 8.55 15.90
CA LYS A 183 12.50 10.00 15.82
C LYS A 183 12.61 10.65 17.18
N ASP A 184 11.61 10.46 18.05
CA ASP A 184 11.58 11.07 19.37
C ASP A 184 12.66 10.53 20.31
N ASN A 185 13.25 9.38 19.99
CA ASN A 185 14.40 8.76 20.66
C ASN A 185 15.75 9.10 19.99
N GLY A 186 15.80 10.01 19.02
CA GLY A 186 17.03 10.58 18.49
C GLY A 186 17.55 9.97 17.19
N TYR A 187 16.75 9.16 16.47
CA TYR A 187 17.07 8.69 15.12
C TYR A 187 16.82 9.78 14.07
N ALA A 188 17.55 9.72 12.97
CA ALA A 188 17.15 10.34 11.71
C ALA A 188 16.21 9.40 10.96
N THR A 189 15.00 9.85 10.65
CA THR A 189 13.96 8.97 10.07
C THR A 189 13.60 9.42 8.66
N SER A 190 13.55 8.48 7.71
CA SER A 190 13.23 8.77 6.32
C SER A 190 12.40 7.66 5.67
N TRP A 191 11.52 8.06 4.76
CA TRP A 191 10.64 7.17 4.01
C TRP A 191 10.83 7.41 2.51
N PHE A 192 11.13 6.34 1.77
CA PHE A 192 11.30 6.38 0.31
C PHE A 192 10.32 5.42 -0.34
N GLY A 193 9.46 5.92 -1.23
CA GLY A 193 8.58 5.12 -2.05
C GLY A 193 7.09 5.23 -1.71
N LYS A 194 6.39 4.11 -1.80
CA LYS A 194 4.94 4.01 -1.63
C LYS A 194 4.53 4.23 -0.18
N ASP A 195 3.59 5.14 0.03
CA ASP A 195 2.96 5.35 1.34
C ASP A 195 1.73 4.45 1.52
N HIS A 196 0.66 4.70 0.80
CA HIS A 196 -0.61 3.96 0.81
C HIS A 196 -1.29 3.87 2.20
N ASN A 197 -0.90 4.71 3.15
CA ASN A 197 -1.53 4.82 4.48
C ASN A 197 -2.12 6.21 4.75
N THR A 198 -1.83 7.21 3.92
CA THR A 198 -2.58 8.47 3.91
C THR A 198 -4.00 8.19 3.41
N PRO A 199 -5.07 8.59 4.14
CA PRO A 199 -6.42 8.48 3.64
C PRO A 199 -6.60 9.18 2.29
N ALA A 200 -7.31 8.55 1.34
CA ALA A 200 -7.48 9.10 -0.01
C ALA A 200 -8.11 10.51 -0.04
N PHE A 201 -8.88 10.86 0.99
CA PHE A 201 -9.49 12.18 1.17
C PHE A 201 -8.61 13.21 1.89
N GLU A 202 -7.36 12.86 2.23
CA GLU A 202 -6.33 13.72 2.81
C GLU A 202 -5.07 13.79 1.93
N ALA A 203 -5.13 13.23 0.73
CA ALA A 203 -3.97 13.10 -0.16
C ALA A 203 -3.59 14.39 -0.90
N SER A 204 -4.35 15.47 -0.75
CA SER A 204 -4.04 16.74 -1.40
C SER A 204 -2.99 17.57 -0.68
N GLN A 205 -2.34 18.48 -1.40
CA GLN A 205 -1.36 19.41 -0.83
C GLN A 205 -1.99 20.45 0.12
N ALA A 206 -3.30 20.42 0.30
CA ALA A 206 -3.99 21.23 1.31
C ALA A 206 -3.97 20.58 2.70
N GLY A 207 -3.55 19.31 2.81
CA GLY A 207 -3.58 18.56 4.06
C GLY A 207 -5.01 18.17 4.50
N PRO A 208 -5.16 17.71 5.75
CA PRO A 208 -4.17 17.71 6.83
C PRO A 208 -3.00 16.76 6.55
N PHE A 209 -1.83 17.03 7.17
CA PHE A 209 -0.61 16.24 6.93
C PHE A 209 -0.27 15.27 8.07
N ASP A 210 -1.18 15.11 9.04
CA ASP A 210 -0.95 14.24 10.22
C ASP A 210 -0.79 12.77 9.83
N HIS A 211 -1.47 12.34 8.76
CA HIS A 211 -1.40 10.97 8.21
C HIS A 211 -0.46 10.84 7.00
N TRP A 212 0.27 11.91 6.65
CA TRP A 212 1.35 11.81 5.68
C TRP A 212 2.63 11.29 6.35
N PRO A 213 3.61 10.73 5.62
CA PRO A 213 4.84 10.21 6.21
C PRO A 213 5.51 11.16 7.20
N ILE A 214 5.54 12.46 6.92
CA ILE A 214 6.09 13.46 7.84
C ILE A 214 5.27 13.65 9.11
N GLY A 215 3.95 13.59 9.03
CA GLY A 215 3.05 13.60 10.20
C GLY A 215 3.15 12.30 11.01
N MET A 216 3.40 11.18 10.33
CA MET A 216 3.61 9.88 10.94
C MET A 216 5.01 9.70 11.56
N GLY A 217 5.83 10.75 11.60
CA GLY A 217 7.11 10.76 12.33
C GLY A 217 8.35 10.50 11.49
N PHE A 218 8.29 10.69 10.18
CA PHE A 218 9.46 10.65 9.30
C PHE A 218 9.94 12.06 8.99
N ASP A 219 11.22 12.36 9.20
CA ASP A 219 11.82 13.66 8.94
C ASP A 219 11.97 13.95 7.45
N TYR A 220 12.04 12.91 6.64
CA TYR A 220 12.18 13.02 5.19
C TYR A 220 11.25 12.05 4.46
N PHE A 221 10.63 12.51 3.38
CA PHE A 221 9.79 11.72 2.50
C PHE A 221 10.11 12.02 1.03
N TYR A 222 10.33 10.97 0.24
CA TYR A 222 10.43 11.02 -1.22
C TYR A 222 9.67 9.82 -1.79
N GLY A 223 8.51 10.06 -2.40
CA GLY A 223 7.66 8.96 -2.86
C GLY A 223 6.29 9.42 -3.34
N PHE A 224 5.36 8.49 -3.35
CA PHE A 224 3.98 8.72 -3.76
C PHE A 224 2.99 8.25 -2.69
N VAL A 225 1.82 8.90 -2.64
CA VAL A 225 0.87 8.74 -1.54
C VAL A 225 -0.17 7.63 -1.83
N GLY A 226 -0.53 7.44 -3.10
CA GLY A 226 -1.52 6.45 -3.52
C GLY A 226 -1.04 4.99 -3.53
N GLY A 227 -1.91 4.11 -4.02
CA GLY A 227 -1.66 2.67 -4.12
C GLY A 227 -0.62 2.28 -5.15
N ASP A 228 -0.51 3.02 -6.24
CA ASP A 228 0.47 2.85 -7.31
C ASP A 228 0.71 4.15 -8.07
N THR A 229 1.68 4.15 -8.95
CA THR A 229 1.95 5.23 -9.89
C THR A 229 2.82 4.76 -11.06
N SER A 230 2.71 5.44 -12.20
CA SER A 230 3.64 5.26 -13.31
C SER A 230 5.09 5.44 -12.85
N GLN A 231 6.01 4.57 -13.32
CA GLN A 231 7.44 4.78 -13.04
C GLN A 231 8.10 5.76 -14.01
N TRP A 232 7.40 6.11 -15.10
CA TRP A 232 7.87 7.06 -16.12
C TRP A 232 7.38 8.50 -15.85
N GLN A 233 6.12 8.67 -15.48
CA GLN A 233 5.50 9.94 -15.12
C GLN A 233 4.71 9.81 -13.81
N PRO A 234 5.39 9.66 -12.65
CA PRO A 234 4.72 9.42 -11.39
C PRO A 234 4.06 10.67 -10.80
N ASN A 235 3.01 10.46 -10.03
CA ASN A 235 2.51 11.44 -9.07
C ASN A 235 3.42 11.44 -7.84
N LEU A 236 4.45 12.28 -7.84
CA LEU A 236 5.57 12.19 -6.91
C LEU A 236 5.65 13.40 -5.98
N PHE A 237 6.02 13.13 -4.73
CA PHE A 237 6.18 14.14 -3.69
C PHE A 237 7.58 14.11 -3.07
N ARG A 238 8.06 15.32 -2.69
CA ARG A 238 9.14 15.49 -1.71
C ARG A 238 8.57 16.22 -0.53
N GLN A 239 8.58 15.60 0.64
CA GLN A 239 7.82 16.04 1.81
C GLN A 239 6.31 16.12 1.47
N THR A 240 5.72 17.31 1.49
CA THR A 240 4.33 17.56 1.10
C THR A 240 4.21 18.27 -0.25
N THR A 241 5.33 18.49 -0.94
CA THR A 241 5.35 19.21 -2.21
C THR A 241 5.39 18.24 -3.38
N GLN A 242 4.44 18.34 -4.29
CA GLN A 242 4.44 17.60 -5.55
C GLN A 242 5.59 18.07 -6.45
N ILE A 243 6.27 17.13 -7.09
CA ILE A 243 7.44 17.38 -7.94
C ILE A 243 7.34 16.58 -9.26
N TYR A 244 7.94 17.12 -10.30
CA TYR A 244 7.90 16.56 -11.66
C TYR A 244 9.33 16.38 -12.20
N PRO A 245 10.18 15.52 -11.58
CA PRO A 245 11.59 15.42 -11.93
C PRO A 245 11.86 14.80 -13.32
N TYR A 246 10.87 14.13 -13.89
CA TYR A 246 10.93 13.48 -15.21
C TYR A 246 10.76 14.46 -16.39
N VAL A 247 10.18 15.64 -16.15
CA VAL A 247 9.90 16.61 -17.22
C VAL A 247 11.20 17.02 -17.92
N GLY A 248 11.22 16.84 -19.25
CA GLY A 248 12.38 17.11 -20.09
C GLY A 248 13.55 16.13 -19.97
N LYS A 249 13.36 14.98 -19.31
CA LYS A 249 14.38 13.94 -19.14
C LYS A 249 13.93 12.60 -19.72
N PRO A 250 14.08 12.37 -21.02
CA PRO A 250 13.78 11.08 -21.64
C PRO A 250 14.50 9.92 -20.94
N GLY A 251 13.80 8.81 -20.68
CA GLY A 251 14.35 7.64 -20.01
C GLY A 251 14.50 7.76 -18.49
N TRP A 252 14.06 8.85 -17.89
CA TRP A 252 13.95 8.94 -16.42
C TRP A 252 12.99 7.86 -15.90
N ASN A 253 13.35 7.23 -14.78
CA ASN A 253 12.51 6.20 -14.15
C ASN A 253 12.56 6.33 -12.63
N LEU A 254 11.39 6.21 -11.99
CA LEU A 254 11.25 6.40 -10.53
C LEU A 254 12.07 5.38 -9.75
N THR A 255 12.18 4.13 -10.19
CA THR A 255 12.90 3.08 -9.47
C THR A 255 14.37 3.46 -9.24
N THR A 256 15.07 3.96 -10.28
CA THR A 256 16.44 4.49 -10.13
C THR A 256 16.46 5.80 -9.35
N ALA A 257 15.55 6.74 -9.64
CA ALA A 257 15.56 8.05 -9.01
C ALA A 257 15.34 7.97 -7.49
N MET A 258 14.52 7.02 -7.05
CA MET A 258 14.28 6.74 -5.62
C MET A 258 15.54 6.21 -4.94
N ALA A 259 16.26 5.30 -5.57
CA ALA A 259 17.52 4.79 -5.05
C ALA A 259 18.57 5.91 -4.98
N ASP A 260 18.69 6.74 -6.02
CA ASP A 260 19.61 7.88 -6.04
C ASP A 260 19.32 8.87 -4.90
N ASP A 261 18.05 9.19 -4.65
CA ASP A 261 17.64 10.08 -3.57
C ASP A 261 17.94 9.48 -2.18
N ALA A 262 17.64 8.18 -1.99
CA ALA A 262 17.95 7.47 -0.74
C ALA A 262 19.47 7.39 -0.47
N ILE A 263 20.26 7.10 -1.50
CA ILE A 263 21.74 7.05 -1.41
C ILE A 263 22.30 8.41 -1.04
N ALA A 264 21.83 9.47 -1.71
CA ALA A 264 22.25 10.83 -1.42
C ALA A 264 21.90 11.23 0.02
N HIS A 265 20.70 10.84 0.48
CA HIS A 265 20.24 11.12 1.84
C HIS A 265 21.07 10.37 2.91
N ILE A 266 21.34 9.08 2.73
CA ILE A 266 22.20 8.29 3.64
C ILE A 266 23.60 8.90 3.75
N LYS A 267 24.20 9.27 2.61
CA LYS A 267 25.52 9.92 2.58
C LYS A 267 25.50 11.27 3.30
N MET A 268 24.48 12.08 3.04
CA MET A 268 24.30 13.38 3.70
C MET A 268 24.17 13.22 5.23
N LEU A 269 23.36 12.28 5.71
CA LEU A 269 23.21 12.02 7.15
C LEU A 269 24.54 11.65 7.80
N ASN A 270 25.33 10.78 7.14
CA ASN A 270 26.63 10.36 7.64
C ASN A 270 27.66 11.52 7.68
N GLU A 271 27.64 12.40 6.68
CA GLU A 271 28.57 13.56 6.64
C GLU A 271 28.21 14.63 7.67
N VAL A 272 26.91 14.84 7.95
CA VAL A 272 26.45 15.90 8.88
C VAL A 272 26.54 15.47 10.33
N ASP A 273 26.12 14.24 10.66
CA ASP A 273 26.14 13.71 12.03
C ASP A 273 26.43 12.19 11.99
N PRO A 274 27.71 11.78 11.89
CA PRO A 274 28.10 10.39 11.75
C PRO A 274 27.74 9.53 12.97
N GLU A 275 27.47 10.12 14.12
CA GLU A 275 27.10 9.41 15.34
C GLU A 275 25.59 9.18 15.47
N LYS A 276 24.79 9.91 14.70
CA LYS A 276 23.33 9.77 14.73
C LYS A 276 22.88 8.58 13.90
N PRO A 277 22.24 7.55 14.49
CA PRO A 277 21.76 6.44 13.71
C PRO A 277 20.57 6.85 12.87
N PHE A 278 20.38 6.18 11.74
CA PHE A 278 19.25 6.39 10.84
C PHE A 278 18.24 5.23 10.91
N PHE A 279 16.99 5.56 10.64
CA PHE A 279 15.94 4.65 10.23
C PHE A 279 15.50 5.01 8.81
N VAL A 280 15.83 4.17 7.86
CA VAL A 280 15.42 4.29 6.46
C VAL A 280 14.36 3.25 6.17
N TYR A 281 13.16 3.69 5.84
CA TYR A 281 12.06 2.86 5.34
C TYR A 281 12.02 2.98 3.81
N TYR A 282 12.54 1.95 3.12
CA TYR A 282 12.69 1.92 1.66
C TYR A 282 11.66 0.95 1.07
N VAL A 283 10.60 1.48 0.47
CA VAL A 283 9.42 0.74 0.03
C VAL A 283 9.02 1.12 -1.40
N PRO A 284 9.81 0.67 -2.39
CA PRO A 284 9.50 0.95 -3.79
C PRO A 284 8.13 0.38 -4.16
N GLY A 285 7.47 0.98 -5.17
CA GLY A 285 6.20 0.48 -5.70
C GLY A 285 6.33 -0.77 -6.57
N ALA A 286 7.56 -1.20 -6.88
CA ALA A 286 7.79 -2.43 -7.62
C ALA A 286 7.62 -3.67 -6.69
N THR A 287 6.93 -4.71 -7.13
CA THR A 287 6.53 -5.04 -8.51
C THR A 287 5.04 -4.80 -8.83
N HIS A 288 4.36 -3.93 -8.09
CA HIS A 288 2.99 -3.55 -8.42
C HIS A 288 2.88 -3.01 -9.86
N ALA A 289 1.76 -3.24 -10.52
CA ALA A 289 1.47 -2.59 -11.80
C ALA A 289 1.39 -1.05 -11.62
N PRO A 290 1.73 -0.29 -12.68
CA PRO A 290 2.18 -0.73 -13.99
C PRO A 290 3.61 -1.26 -13.96
N HIS A 291 3.86 -2.37 -14.66
CA HIS A 291 5.20 -2.96 -14.71
C HIS A 291 6.08 -2.16 -15.67
N HIS A 292 6.89 -1.24 -15.14
CA HIS A 292 7.66 -0.25 -15.91
C HIS A 292 9.17 -0.34 -15.67
N PRO A 293 9.84 -1.44 -16.05
CA PRO A 293 11.29 -1.51 -16.07
C PRO A 293 11.87 -0.72 -17.24
N THR A 294 13.17 -0.40 -17.20
CA THR A 294 13.83 0.19 -18.36
C THR A 294 14.00 -0.81 -19.52
N PRO A 295 14.09 -0.34 -20.78
CA PRO A 295 14.27 -1.22 -21.94
C PRO A 295 15.49 -2.14 -21.84
N GLU A 296 16.57 -1.69 -21.19
CA GLU A 296 17.77 -2.48 -20.94
C GLU A 296 17.49 -3.69 -20.06
N TRP A 297 16.71 -3.49 -19.01
CA TRP A 297 16.32 -4.58 -18.10
C TRP A 297 15.36 -5.55 -18.77
N ILE A 298 14.41 -5.05 -19.59
CA ILE A 298 13.54 -5.92 -20.39
C ILE A 298 14.39 -6.82 -21.29
N LYS A 299 15.33 -6.21 -22.05
CA LYS A 299 16.22 -6.97 -22.93
C LYS A 299 17.04 -8.01 -22.15
N LYS A 300 17.64 -7.61 -21.02
CA LYS A 300 18.46 -8.49 -20.18
C LYS A 300 17.72 -9.73 -19.72
N ILE A 301 16.46 -9.59 -19.29
CA ILE A 301 15.67 -10.72 -18.80
C ILE A 301 15.12 -11.54 -19.97
N SER A 302 14.61 -10.92 -21.02
CA SER A 302 14.13 -11.65 -22.21
C SER A 302 15.23 -12.50 -22.86
N ASP A 303 16.48 -12.03 -22.90
CA ASP A 303 17.64 -12.80 -23.41
C ASP A 303 17.97 -14.04 -22.54
N MET A 304 17.44 -14.13 -21.32
CA MET A 304 17.65 -15.30 -20.44
C MET A 304 16.68 -16.44 -20.73
N HIS A 305 15.58 -16.19 -21.47
CA HIS A 305 14.57 -17.20 -21.83
C HIS A 305 14.00 -17.98 -20.65
N LEU A 306 13.76 -17.32 -19.52
CA LEU A 306 13.34 -17.95 -18.26
C LEU A 306 11.92 -18.54 -18.29
N PHE A 307 11.07 -18.08 -19.20
CA PHE A 307 9.63 -18.35 -19.19
C PHE A 307 9.11 -19.11 -20.42
N ASP A 308 10.00 -19.48 -21.36
CA ASP A 308 9.64 -20.13 -22.64
C ASP A 308 8.90 -21.46 -22.44
N GLN A 309 9.18 -22.18 -21.35
CA GLN A 309 8.53 -23.45 -21.01
C GLN A 309 7.11 -23.30 -20.45
N GLY A 310 6.71 -22.05 -20.12
CA GLY A 310 5.41 -21.69 -19.60
C GLY A 310 5.21 -21.93 -18.11
N TRP A 311 4.09 -21.45 -17.61
CA TRP A 311 3.84 -21.33 -16.17
C TRP A 311 3.70 -22.66 -15.40
N ASN A 312 3.26 -23.75 -16.01
CA ASN A 312 3.22 -25.05 -15.33
C ASN A 312 4.63 -25.61 -15.10
N ALA A 313 5.49 -25.58 -16.12
CA ALA A 313 6.89 -26.01 -16.02
C ALA A 313 7.68 -25.10 -15.08
N LEU A 314 7.48 -23.79 -15.13
CA LEU A 314 8.05 -22.83 -14.20
C LEU A 314 7.71 -23.19 -12.75
N ARG A 315 6.45 -23.55 -12.50
CA ARG A 315 5.98 -23.92 -11.16
C ARG A 315 6.71 -25.16 -10.62
N ASP A 316 6.87 -26.17 -11.45
CA ASP A 316 7.62 -27.38 -11.11
C ASP A 316 9.11 -27.06 -10.84
N GLU A 317 9.72 -26.20 -11.64
CA GLU A 317 11.11 -25.76 -11.47
C GLU A 317 11.30 -24.99 -10.16
N ILE A 318 10.44 -24.01 -9.86
CA ILE A 318 10.48 -23.25 -8.60
C ILE A 318 10.36 -24.20 -7.42
N PHE A 319 9.41 -25.13 -7.46
CA PHE A 319 9.22 -26.10 -6.37
C PHE A 319 10.44 -26.99 -6.14
N ALA A 320 11.08 -27.46 -7.20
CA ALA A 320 12.32 -28.23 -7.11
C ALA A 320 13.46 -27.38 -6.51
N ASN A 321 13.60 -26.11 -6.94
CA ASN A 321 14.57 -25.18 -6.40
C ASN A 321 14.35 -24.90 -4.91
N GLN A 322 13.09 -24.70 -4.49
CA GLN A 322 12.72 -24.49 -3.10
C GLN A 322 13.15 -25.63 -2.20
N LYS A 323 12.94 -26.88 -2.64
CA LYS A 323 13.44 -28.07 -1.95
C LYS A 323 14.95 -28.13 -1.89
N ARG A 324 15.63 -27.86 -3.02
CA ARG A 324 17.10 -27.84 -3.09
C ARG A 324 17.72 -26.80 -2.15
N LEU A 325 17.12 -25.64 -2.03
CA LEU A 325 17.54 -24.57 -1.12
C LEU A 325 17.18 -24.83 0.35
N GLY A 326 16.29 -25.79 0.62
CA GLY A 326 15.77 -26.06 1.96
C GLY A 326 14.84 -24.99 2.52
N VAL A 327 14.29 -24.13 1.67
CA VAL A 327 13.32 -23.09 2.09
C VAL A 327 11.90 -23.64 2.26
N ILE A 328 11.67 -24.87 1.79
CA ILE A 328 10.51 -25.69 2.12
C ILE A 328 10.97 -27.10 2.54
N PRO A 329 10.18 -27.87 3.32
CA PRO A 329 10.48 -29.25 3.66
C PRO A 329 10.61 -30.16 2.42
N GLN A 330 11.48 -31.19 2.50
CA GLN A 330 11.70 -32.12 1.39
C GLN A 330 10.43 -32.93 1.05
N ASP A 331 9.58 -33.18 2.02
CA ASP A 331 8.30 -33.91 1.90
C ASP A 331 7.10 -32.98 1.56
N ALA A 332 7.32 -31.68 1.42
CA ALA A 332 6.29 -30.75 1.01
C ALA A 332 5.67 -31.17 -0.34
N LYS A 333 4.36 -30.97 -0.46
CA LYS A 333 3.59 -31.27 -1.67
C LYS A 333 3.36 -29.99 -2.46
N LEU A 334 3.50 -30.08 -3.78
CA LEU A 334 3.07 -28.99 -4.65
C LEU A 334 1.53 -28.97 -4.70
N THR A 335 0.94 -27.83 -4.44
CA THR A 335 -0.52 -27.68 -4.53
C THR A 335 -1.02 -27.82 -5.97
N PRO A 336 -2.25 -28.30 -6.23
CA PRO A 336 -2.74 -28.49 -7.58
C PRO A 336 -2.87 -27.17 -8.35
N TRP A 337 -2.78 -27.27 -9.69
CA TRP A 337 -3.17 -26.19 -10.59
C TRP A 337 -4.69 -26.01 -10.53
N PRO A 338 -5.24 -24.79 -10.46
CA PRO A 338 -6.66 -24.57 -10.37
C PRO A 338 -7.36 -24.85 -11.71
N ASP A 339 -8.58 -25.40 -11.64
CA ASP A 339 -9.37 -25.72 -12.83
C ASP A 339 -9.83 -24.47 -13.60
N GLU A 340 -9.90 -23.33 -12.92
CA GLU A 340 -10.30 -22.02 -13.45
C GLU A 340 -9.24 -21.40 -14.38
N LEU A 341 -8.01 -21.88 -14.33
CA LEU A 341 -6.90 -21.38 -15.15
C LEU A 341 -6.47 -22.39 -16.21
N LYS A 342 -6.40 -21.98 -17.48
CA LYS A 342 -5.86 -22.79 -18.56
C LYS A 342 -4.43 -23.27 -18.21
N LYS A 343 -4.13 -24.53 -18.50
CA LYS A 343 -2.75 -25.01 -18.52
C LYS A 343 -2.05 -24.45 -19.74
N TRP A 344 -0.72 -24.32 -19.66
CA TRP A 344 0.09 -23.75 -20.74
C TRP A 344 -0.13 -24.43 -22.10
N ASP A 345 -0.28 -25.75 -22.11
CA ASP A 345 -0.49 -26.50 -23.35
C ASP A 345 -1.84 -26.23 -24.02
N GLN A 346 -2.80 -25.70 -23.28
CA GLN A 346 -4.14 -25.35 -23.79
C GLN A 346 -4.17 -23.99 -24.46
N LEU A 347 -3.08 -23.20 -24.39
CA LEU A 347 -2.98 -21.89 -24.97
C LEU A 347 -2.62 -21.94 -26.45
N SER A 348 -3.15 -20.99 -27.22
CA SER A 348 -2.74 -20.74 -28.60
C SER A 348 -1.30 -20.19 -28.69
N ALA A 349 -0.72 -20.22 -29.87
CA ALA A 349 0.62 -19.65 -30.11
C ALA A 349 0.67 -18.14 -29.81
N ASP A 350 -0.40 -17.42 -30.12
CA ASP A 350 -0.53 -15.99 -29.89
C ASP A 350 -0.63 -15.67 -28.38
N GLU A 351 -1.45 -16.44 -27.63
CA GLU A 351 -1.52 -16.32 -26.17
C GLU A 351 -0.14 -16.57 -25.56
N LYS A 352 0.54 -17.65 -25.90
CA LYS A 352 1.89 -17.98 -25.41
C LYS A 352 2.87 -16.86 -25.68
N ARG A 353 2.91 -16.35 -26.91
CA ARG A 353 3.81 -15.26 -27.29
C ARG A 353 3.55 -14.00 -26.47
N MET A 354 2.28 -13.62 -26.29
CA MET A 354 1.94 -12.42 -25.52
C MET A 354 2.24 -12.61 -24.04
N PHE A 355 1.90 -13.76 -23.48
CA PHE A 355 2.07 -14.01 -22.05
C PHE A 355 3.55 -14.13 -21.65
N VAL A 356 4.42 -14.67 -22.51
CA VAL A 356 5.87 -14.61 -22.29
C VAL A 356 6.36 -13.16 -22.27
N ARG A 357 5.90 -12.31 -23.19
CA ARG A 357 6.25 -10.88 -23.20
C ARG A 357 5.82 -10.18 -21.90
N GLN A 358 4.63 -10.48 -21.41
CA GLN A 358 4.11 -9.90 -20.17
C GLN A 358 4.97 -10.26 -18.96
N VAL A 359 5.33 -11.52 -18.80
CA VAL A 359 6.14 -11.96 -17.65
C VAL A 359 7.60 -11.56 -17.77
N ASP A 360 8.16 -11.50 -18.96
CA ASP A 360 9.52 -10.96 -19.17
C ASP A 360 9.63 -9.52 -18.65
N VAL A 361 8.62 -8.69 -18.96
CA VAL A 361 8.57 -7.30 -18.48
C VAL A 361 8.38 -7.25 -16.96
N PHE A 362 7.50 -8.07 -16.40
CA PHE A 362 7.33 -8.17 -14.94
C PHE A 362 8.62 -8.62 -14.24
N ALA A 363 9.27 -9.66 -14.74
CA ALA A 363 10.52 -10.18 -14.19
C ALA A 363 11.67 -9.17 -14.32
N ALA A 364 11.71 -8.44 -15.43
CA ALA A 364 12.65 -7.34 -15.61
C ALA A 364 12.43 -6.24 -14.56
N TYR A 365 11.18 -5.93 -14.23
CA TYR A 365 10.86 -4.94 -13.20
C TYR A 365 11.26 -5.41 -11.80
N ALA A 366 11.04 -6.70 -11.48
CA ALA A 366 11.48 -7.30 -10.22
C ALA A 366 13.02 -7.28 -10.07
N ALA A 367 13.74 -7.75 -11.10
CA ALA A 367 15.20 -7.80 -11.09
C ALA A 367 15.83 -6.39 -11.07
N TYR A 368 15.25 -5.43 -11.78
CA TYR A 368 15.67 -4.04 -11.77
C TYR A 368 15.50 -3.40 -10.39
N ASN A 369 14.35 -3.64 -9.75
CA ASN A 369 14.08 -3.15 -8.41
C ASN A 369 15.08 -3.71 -7.39
N ASP A 370 15.35 -5.02 -7.43
CA ASP A 370 16.35 -5.64 -6.55
C ASP A 370 17.75 -5.07 -6.76
N HIS A 371 18.11 -4.78 -8.03
CA HIS A 371 19.38 -4.11 -8.33
C HIS A 371 19.48 -2.73 -7.68
N GLU A 372 18.43 -1.92 -7.76
CA GLU A 372 18.41 -0.57 -7.16
C GLU A 372 18.43 -0.64 -5.63
N ILE A 373 17.74 -1.60 -5.02
CA ILE A 373 17.85 -1.92 -3.59
C ILE A 373 19.29 -2.29 -3.23
N GLY A 374 19.97 -3.08 -4.06
CA GLY A 374 21.37 -3.42 -3.89
C GLY A 374 22.29 -2.20 -3.83
N ARG A 375 22.02 -1.18 -4.64
CA ARG A 375 22.74 0.11 -4.59
C ARG A 375 22.53 0.85 -3.26
N VAL A 376 21.31 0.85 -2.73
CA VAL A 376 21.01 1.46 -1.42
C VAL A 376 21.76 0.73 -0.29
N ILE A 377 21.76 -0.62 -0.31
CA ILE A 377 22.53 -1.43 0.66
C ILE A 377 24.02 -1.14 0.54
N GLN A 378 24.55 -1.01 -0.69
CA GLN A 378 25.95 -0.68 -0.93
C GLN A 378 26.31 0.71 -0.37
N ALA A 379 25.42 1.68 -0.46
CA ALA A 379 25.65 3.01 0.13
C ALA A 379 25.80 2.95 1.66
N VAL A 380 25.08 2.06 2.36
CA VAL A 380 25.26 1.84 3.81
C VAL A 380 26.65 1.27 4.10
N GLU A 381 27.16 0.37 3.25
CA GLU A 381 28.52 -0.17 3.35
C GLU A 381 29.57 0.89 3.06
N ASP A 382 29.39 1.67 1.99
CA ASP A 382 30.31 2.74 1.56
C ASP A 382 30.55 3.80 2.64
N VAL A 383 29.51 4.10 3.46
CA VAL A 383 29.65 5.01 4.62
C VAL A 383 30.14 4.31 5.89
N GLY A 384 30.53 3.02 5.83
CA GLY A 384 31.10 2.25 6.93
C GLY A 384 30.10 1.85 8.02
N LYS A 385 28.79 1.84 7.73
CA LYS A 385 27.74 1.56 8.73
C LYS A 385 27.16 0.15 8.67
N LEU A 386 27.51 -0.67 7.66
CA LEU A 386 26.88 -1.97 7.41
C LEU A 386 26.96 -2.92 8.61
N ASP A 387 28.09 -2.97 9.30
CA ASP A 387 28.31 -3.91 10.41
C ASP A 387 27.27 -3.71 11.53
N ASN A 388 26.96 -2.46 11.89
CA ASN A 388 25.94 -2.13 12.91
C ASN A 388 24.66 -1.58 12.29
N THR A 389 24.18 -2.17 11.19
CA THR A 389 22.88 -1.89 10.60
C THR A 389 22.02 -3.15 10.63
N LEU A 390 20.83 -3.05 11.25
CA LEU A 390 19.78 -4.04 11.13
C LEU A 390 19.09 -3.83 9.78
N ILE A 391 19.29 -4.75 8.84
CA ILE A 391 18.63 -4.75 7.52
C ILE A 391 17.55 -5.81 7.53
N ILE A 392 16.31 -5.41 7.27
CA ILE A 392 15.15 -6.29 7.10
C ILE A 392 14.68 -6.13 5.67
N TYR A 393 14.70 -7.19 4.87
CA TYR A 393 14.24 -7.18 3.49
C TYR A 393 13.06 -8.16 3.36
N ILE A 394 11.86 -7.62 3.21
CA ILE A 394 10.60 -8.33 2.98
C ILE A 394 10.33 -8.33 1.49
N SER A 395 10.26 -9.52 0.89
CA SER A 395 9.95 -9.70 -0.53
C SER A 395 8.43 -9.85 -0.71
N GLY A 396 7.76 -8.74 -0.88
CA GLY A 396 6.31 -8.63 -1.07
C GLY A 396 5.54 -8.25 0.20
N ASP A 397 4.65 -7.28 0.06
CA ASP A 397 3.67 -6.91 1.09
C ASP A 397 2.41 -7.80 1.06
N ASN A 398 2.22 -8.52 -0.03
CA ASN A 398 1.23 -9.58 -0.25
C ASN A 398 1.72 -10.49 -1.38
N GLY A 399 0.97 -11.54 -1.72
CA GLY A 399 1.26 -12.39 -2.88
C GLY A 399 1.22 -11.63 -4.20
N ASN A 400 1.64 -12.25 -5.29
CA ASN A 400 1.56 -11.65 -6.62
C ASN A 400 0.12 -11.26 -6.97
N SER A 401 -0.03 -10.17 -7.72
CA SER A 401 -1.33 -9.64 -8.13
C SER A 401 -2.00 -10.47 -9.22
N ALA A 402 -3.30 -10.71 -9.06
CA ALA A 402 -4.17 -11.32 -10.07
C ALA A 402 -5.01 -10.28 -10.85
N GLU A 403 -4.77 -8.99 -10.63
CA GLU A 403 -5.57 -7.88 -11.18
C GLU A 403 -5.42 -7.70 -12.69
N GLY A 404 -4.41 -8.32 -13.31
CA GLY A 404 -4.31 -8.47 -14.75
C GLY A 404 -5.31 -9.45 -15.39
N SER A 405 -6.10 -10.18 -14.57
CA SER A 405 -7.09 -11.17 -15.02
C SER A 405 -6.46 -12.30 -15.86
N LEU A 406 -7.29 -12.99 -16.64
CA LEU A 406 -6.86 -14.20 -17.39
C LEU A 406 -5.84 -13.92 -18.49
N ASN A 407 -5.95 -12.76 -19.14
CA ASN A 407 -5.19 -12.42 -20.35
C ASN A 407 -4.11 -11.35 -20.16
N GLY A 408 -3.96 -10.82 -18.95
CA GLY A 408 -3.19 -9.61 -18.75
C GLY A 408 -3.89 -8.39 -19.38
N THR A 409 -3.35 -7.21 -19.15
CA THR A 409 -3.91 -5.98 -19.73
C THR A 409 -2.79 -4.98 -20.07
N PRO A 410 -2.89 -4.25 -21.19
CA PRO A 410 -1.99 -3.13 -21.48
C PRO A 410 -2.37 -1.87 -20.70
N ASN A 411 -3.57 -1.84 -20.10
CA ASN A 411 -4.11 -0.73 -19.35
C ASN A 411 -4.98 -1.22 -18.17
N GLU A 412 -4.43 -1.17 -16.96
CA GLU A 412 -5.12 -1.61 -15.74
C GLU A 412 -6.35 -0.74 -15.42
N VAL A 413 -6.34 0.55 -15.80
CA VAL A 413 -7.52 1.41 -15.67
C VAL A 413 -8.70 0.86 -16.49
N ALA A 414 -8.44 0.27 -17.66
CA ALA A 414 -9.47 -0.43 -18.44
C ALA A 414 -9.99 -1.67 -17.70
N GLN A 415 -9.11 -2.45 -17.11
CA GLN A 415 -9.47 -3.66 -16.36
C GLN A 415 -10.39 -3.34 -15.16
N PHE A 416 -10.07 -2.30 -14.36
CA PHE A 416 -10.93 -1.86 -13.26
C PHE A 416 -12.27 -1.26 -13.71
N ASN A 417 -12.39 -0.86 -14.96
CA ASN A 417 -13.65 -0.51 -15.60
C ASN A 417 -14.34 -1.70 -16.29
N SER A 418 -13.89 -2.93 -16.05
CA SER A 418 -14.41 -4.18 -16.64
C SER A 418 -14.32 -4.19 -18.18
N VAL A 419 -13.28 -3.58 -18.73
CA VAL A 419 -12.98 -3.56 -20.16
C VAL A 419 -11.74 -4.39 -20.42
N GLU A 420 -11.94 -5.56 -21.00
CA GLU A 420 -10.86 -6.47 -21.40
C GLU A 420 -10.34 -6.09 -22.79
N VAL A 421 -9.02 -6.10 -22.96
CA VAL A 421 -8.36 -5.93 -24.26
C VAL A 421 -7.98 -7.31 -24.81
N PRO A 422 -8.58 -7.77 -25.93
CA PRO A 422 -8.29 -9.09 -26.48
C PRO A 422 -6.81 -9.32 -26.79
N VAL A 423 -6.30 -10.53 -26.61
CA VAL A 423 -4.88 -10.88 -26.85
C VAL A 423 -4.44 -10.51 -28.25
N ALA A 424 -5.29 -10.67 -29.27
CA ALA A 424 -4.96 -10.27 -30.65
C ALA A 424 -4.69 -8.75 -30.77
N ASP A 425 -5.44 -7.91 -30.03
CA ASP A 425 -5.24 -6.47 -30.00
C ASP A 425 -4.01 -6.11 -29.14
N GLN A 426 -3.77 -6.82 -28.04
CA GLN A 426 -2.52 -6.67 -27.27
C GLN A 426 -1.30 -6.93 -28.14
N LEU A 427 -1.27 -8.03 -28.91
CA LEU A 427 -0.18 -8.35 -29.84
C LEU A 427 -0.01 -7.30 -30.92
N ARG A 428 -1.12 -6.80 -31.46
CA ARG A 428 -1.10 -5.88 -32.60
C ARG A 428 -0.65 -4.48 -32.23
N TYR A 429 -1.07 -3.97 -31.07
CA TYR A 429 -0.94 -2.56 -30.72
C TYR A 429 0.02 -2.30 -29.57
N PHE A 430 0.27 -3.27 -28.70
CA PHE A 430 0.98 -3.05 -27.44
C PHE A 430 2.23 -3.93 -27.23
N TYR A 431 2.43 -4.99 -28.02
CA TYR A 431 3.52 -5.94 -27.82
C TYR A 431 4.91 -5.28 -27.76
N ASP A 432 5.21 -4.38 -28.71
CA ASP A 432 6.53 -3.73 -28.81
C ASP A 432 6.70 -2.61 -27.76
N VAL A 433 5.61 -2.07 -27.24
CA VAL A 433 5.61 -0.97 -26.27
C VAL A 433 5.28 -1.42 -24.83
N TRP A 434 5.11 -2.72 -24.61
CA TRP A 434 4.78 -3.28 -23.31
C TRP A 434 5.86 -2.95 -22.28
N GLY A 435 5.47 -2.28 -21.17
CA GLY A 435 6.39 -1.80 -20.13
C GLY A 435 6.94 -0.39 -20.35
N SER A 436 6.60 0.26 -21.48
CA SER A 436 6.93 1.66 -21.73
C SER A 436 5.88 2.61 -21.14
N ASP A 437 6.12 3.90 -21.27
CA ASP A 437 5.18 4.97 -20.91
C ASP A 437 3.87 4.98 -21.72
N LYS A 438 3.74 4.10 -22.71
CA LYS A 438 2.53 3.91 -23.54
C LYS A 438 1.64 2.77 -23.06
N THR A 439 1.95 2.17 -21.95
CA THR A 439 1.14 1.11 -21.32
C THR A 439 1.03 1.36 -19.82
N TYR A 440 -0.07 0.93 -19.25
CA TYR A 440 -0.29 0.80 -17.80
C TYR A 440 -0.55 -0.67 -17.52
N ASN A 441 0.49 -1.48 -17.74
CA ASN A 441 0.37 -2.90 -18.03
C ASN A 441 0.43 -3.80 -16.80
N HIS A 442 -0.32 -4.92 -16.88
CA HIS A 442 -0.29 -6.00 -15.91
C HIS A 442 -0.23 -7.37 -16.61
N MET A 443 0.42 -8.36 -15.98
CA MET A 443 0.57 -9.71 -16.54
C MET A 443 -0.67 -10.59 -16.31
N ALA A 444 -0.78 -11.68 -17.08
CA ALA A 444 -1.82 -12.69 -16.95
C ALA A 444 -1.68 -13.51 -15.65
N VAL A 445 -2.80 -13.83 -14.99
CA VAL A 445 -2.86 -14.52 -13.68
C VAL A 445 -2.19 -15.89 -13.65
N GLY A 446 -2.04 -16.58 -14.79
CA GLY A 446 -1.29 -17.83 -14.83
C GLY A 446 0.16 -17.70 -14.33
N TRP A 447 0.80 -16.57 -14.63
CA TRP A 447 2.13 -16.26 -14.09
C TRP A 447 2.08 -15.91 -12.59
N THR A 448 1.06 -15.16 -12.18
CA THR A 448 0.82 -14.86 -10.77
C THR A 448 0.77 -16.12 -9.93
N TRP A 449 -0.05 -17.10 -10.35
CA TRP A 449 -0.16 -18.40 -9.67
C TRP A 449 1.16 -19.17 -9.64
N ALA A 450 1.92 -19.14 -10.74
CA ALA A 450 3.21 -19.82 -10.81
C ALA A 450 4.25 -19.19 -9.88
N LEU A 451 4.28 -17.89 -9.77
CA LEU A 451 5.23 -17.14 -8.93
C LEU A 451 4.85 -17.12 -7.43
N ASP A 452 3.63 -17.55 -7.06
CA ASP A 452 3.23 -17.78 -5.66
C ASP A 452 3.54 -19.22 -5.19
N THR A 453 4.22 -20.02 -6.03
CA THR A 453 4.62 -21.41 -5.69
C THR A 453 5.36 -21.48 -4.34
N PRO A 454 5.03 -22.47 -3.46
CA PRO A 454 4.23 -23.67 -3.72
C PRO A 454 2.75 -23.56 -3.31
N TYR A 455 2.30 -22.36 -2.99
CA TYR A 455 1.01 -22.12 -2.34
C TYR A 455 -0.15 -22.00 -3.33
N LYS A 456 -1.37 -22.01 -2.80
CA LYS A 456 -2.61 -21.72 -3.51
C LYS A 456 -2.98 -20.26 -3.35
N TRP A 457 -3.66 -19.72 -4.36
CA TRP A 457 -4.19 -18.37 -4.40
C TRP A 457 -3.11 -17.29 -4.47
N THR A 458 -3.52 -16.03 -4.39
CA THR A 458 -2.73 -14.85 -4.74
C THR A 458 -3.11 -13.67 -3.85
N LYS A 459 -2.60 -12.48 -4.09
CA LYS A 459 -3.06 -11.19 -3.52
C LYS A 459 -4.59 -11.19 -3.36
N GLN A 460 -5.12 -10.51 -2.36
CA GLN A 460 -6.53 -10.41 -1.91
C GLN A 460 -7.06 -11.64 -1.15
N VAL A 461 -6.44 -12.80 -1.26
CA VAL A 461 -6.94 -14.03 -0.62
C VAL A 461 -6.23 -14.28 0.71
N ALA A 462 -6.74 -13.66 1.78
CA ALA A 462 -6.16 -13.78 3.12
C ALA A 462 -6.25 -15.18 3.75
N SER A 463 -7.12 -16.03 3.24
CA SER A 463 -7.31 -17.38 3.76
C SER A 463 -6.20 -18.35 3.35
N HIS A 464 -5.36 -18.03 2.37
CA HIS A 464 -4.36 -18.93 1.83
C HIS A 464 -2.98 -18.27 1.70
N PHE A 465 -1.94 -19.10 1.76
CA PHE A 465 -0.57 -18.63 1.84
C PHE A 465 -0.03 -18.01 0.55
N GLY A 466 -0.62 -18.27 -0.60
CA GLY A 466 -0.29 -17.51 -1.82
C GLY A 466 -0.57 -16.01 -1.68
N GLY A 467 -1.60 -15.64 -0.89
CA GLY A 467 -1.89 -14.24 -0.59
C GLY A 467 -1.07 -13.65 0.58
N THR A 468 -0.62 -14.48 1.54
CA THR A 468 -0.16 -13.99 2.83
C THR A 468 1.26 -14.42 3.23
N ARG A 469 1.85 -15.45 2.64
CA ARG A 469 3.20 -15.91 3.01
C ARG A 469 4.25 -15.34 2.07
N GLN A 470 5.21 -14.60 2.66
CA GLN A 470 6.25 -13.89 1.94
C GLN A 470 7.64 -14.38 2.31
N GLY A 471 8.60 -14.20 1.41
CA GLY A 471 10.01 -14.40 1.72
C GLY A 471 10.58 -13.19 2.48
N MET A 472 11.34 -13.43 3.54
CA MET A 472 12.02 -12.36 4.26
C MET A 472 13.44 -12.75 4.62
N ALA A 473 14.37 -11.79 4.52
CA ALA A 473 15.72 -11.94 5.02
C ALA A 473 16.05 -10.83 6.03
N ILE A 474 16.79 -11.18 7.09
CA ILE A 474 17.29 -10.23 8.09
C ILE A 474 18.80 -10.39 8.24
N ALA A 475 19.54 -9.29 8.12
CA ALA A 475 20.96 -9.24 8.40
C ALA A 475 21.29 -8.15 9.42
N TRP A 476 22.20 -8.45 10.32
CA TRP A 476 22.83 -7.53 11.25
C TRP A 476 24.19 -8.10 11.63
N PRO A 477 25.26 -7.82 10.86
CA PRO A 477 26.56 -8.50 11.00
C PRO A 477 27.16 -8.41 12.41
N ALA A 478 26.98 -7.29 13.12
CA ALA A 478 27.44 -7.16 14.51
C ALA A 478 26.77 -8.16 15.44
N ARG A 479 25.53 -8.57 15.21
CA ARG A 479 24.69 -9.38 16.12
C ARG A 479 24.41 -10.80 15.62
N ILE A 480 24.10 -11.00 14.34
CA ILE A 480 23.74 -12.29 13.75
C ILE A 480 25.01 -12.98 13.27
N LYS A 481 25.37 -14.11 13.88
CA LYS A 481 26.57 -14.90 13.54
C LYS A 481 26.27 -16.19 12.77
N ASP A 482 24.98 -16.54 12.61
CA ASP A 482 24.51 -17.71 11.87
C ASP A 482 24.23 -17.34 10.39
N ALA A 483 25.25 -16.80 9.71
CA ALA A 483 25.14 -16.33 8.34
C ALA A 483 24.63 -17.43 7.39
N GLY A 484 23.60 -17.11 6.58
CA GLY A 484 22.92 -18.07 5.70
C GLY A 484 21.92 -19.01 6.40
N GLY A 485 21.71 -18.84 7.72
CA GLY A 485 20.79 -19.67 8.48
C GLY A 485 19.33 -19.53 8.06
N ILE A 486 18.54 -20.62 8.19
CA ILE A 486 17.10 -20.64 7.91
C ILE A 486 16.33 -20.62 9.23
N ARG A 487 15.20 -19.91 9.25
CA ARG A 487 14.26 -19.82 10.38
C ARG A 487 12.86 -20.19 9.90
N ASN A 488 12.32 -21.25 10.50
CA ASN A 488 11.00 -21.81 10.14
C ASN A 488 9.94 -21.51 11.22
N GLN A 489 10.20 -20.60 12.14
CA GLN A 489 9.19 -20.15 13.09
C GLN A 489 8.13 -19.31 12.37
N PHE A 490 6.87 -19.45 12.78
CA PHE A 490 5.78 -18.62 12.31
C PHE A 490 5.97 -17.19 12.81
N HIS A 491 5.96 -16.23 11.88
CA HIS A 491 6.01 -14.80 12.16
C HIS A 491 5.02 -14.05 11.27
N HIS A 492 4.64 -12.86 11.72
CA HIS A 492 3.72 -11.99 11.02
C HIS A 492 4.31 -10.56 10.91
N VAL A 493 3.84 -9.79 9.96
CA VAL A 493 4.32 -8.42 9.72
C VAL A 493 4.27 -7.51 10.95
N ILE A 494 3.34 -7.75 11.89
CA ILE A 494 3.25 -7.01 13.16
C ILE A 494 4.44 -7.26 14.10
N ASP A 495 5.23 -8.30 13.86
CA ASP A 495 6.41 -8.64 14.69
C ASP A 495 7.62 -7.74 14.39
N ILE A 496 7.59 -6.99 13.29
CA ILE A 496 8.73 -6.15 12.85
C ILE A 496 8.97 -4.98 13.81
N VAL A 497 7.91 -4.26 14.20
CA VAL A 497 8.07 -3.11 15.13
C VAL A 497 8.67 -3.55 16.48
N PRO A 498 8.14 -4.55 17.20
CA PRO A 498 8.75 -4.97 18.47
C PRO A 498 10.16 -5.55 18.28
N THR A 499 10.49 -6.09 17.10
CA THR A 499 11.85 -6.53 16.76
C THR A 499 12.80 -5.34 16.64
N ILE A 500 12.41 -4.27 15.95
CA ILE A 500 13.20 -3.04 15.84
C ILE A 500 13.37 -2.40 17.22
N LEU A 501 12.32 -2.33 18.02
CA LEU A 501 12.38 -1.74 19.36
C LEU A 501 13.32 -2.53 20.29
N GLU A 502 13.24 -3.85 20.29
CA GLU A 502 14.18 -4.68 21.09
C GLU A 502 15.62 -4.54 20.59
N ALA A 503 15.84 -4.52 19.25
CA ALA A 503 17.17 -4.36 18.67
C ALA A 503 17.81 -3.01 18.99
N THR A 504 17.00 -1.94 19.03
CA THR A 504 17.46 -0.58 19.34
C THR A 504 17.53 -0.28 20.83
N GLY A 505 16.96 -1.15 21.67
CA GLY A 505 16.86 -0.95 23.11
C GLY A 505 15.87 0.17 23.50
N ILE A 506 14.94 0.51 22.61
CA ILE A 506 13.92 1.54 22.83
C ILE A 506 12.61 0.85 23.24
N PRO A 507 11.97 1.24 24.36
CA PRO A 507 10.72 0.63 24.79
C PRO A 507 9.55 1.08 23.91
N ALA A 508 8.50 0.26 23.86
CA ALA A 508 7.22 0.68 23.30
C ALA A 508 6.64 1.83 24.15
N PRO A 509 6.15 2.93 23.53
CA PRO A 509 5.58 4.03 24.30
C PRO A 509 4.24 3.66 24.94
N VAL A 510 4.01 4.17 26.14
CA VAL A 510 2.72 4.07 26.86
C VAL A 510 1.84 5.27 26.51
N MET A 511 2.44 6.43 26.25
CA MET A 511 1.76 7.67 25.93
C MET A 511 2.55 8.47 24.91
N VAL A 512 1.86 9.01 23.91
CA VAL A 512 2.43 9.92 22.90
C VAL A 512 1.52 11.14 22.80
N ASP A 513 2.08 12.34 22.88
CA ASP A 513 1.38 13.63 22.86
C ASP A 513 0.19 13.69 23.87
N GLY A 514 0.32 13.02 25.00
CA GLY A 514 -0.74 12.95 26.03
C GLY A 514 -1.83 11.89 25.75
N VAL A 515 -1.73 11.14 24.65
CA VAL A 515 -2.67 10.08 24.27
C VAL A 515 -2.11 8.72 24.65
N ALA A 516 -2.89 7.95 25.40
CA ALA A 516 -2.54 6.57 25.74
C ALA A 516 -2.45 5.71 24.47
N GLN A 517 -1.38 4.92 24.34
CA GLN A 517 -1.16 4.09 23.17
C GLN A 517 -1.83 2.73 23.31
N LYS A 518 -2.49 2.27 22.24
CA LYS A 518 -2.88 0.86 22.10
C LYS A 518 -1.62 -0.01 22.20
N PRO A 519 -1.67 -1.18 22.86
CA PRO A 519 -0.53 -2.08 22.92
C PRO A 519 -0.04 -2.46 21.51
N ILE A 520 1.26 -2.66 21.35
CA ILE A 520 1.83 -3.37 20.19
C ILE A 520 1.38 -4.83 20.30
N GLU A 521 0.90 -5.42 19.21
CA GLU A 521 0.24 -6.73 19.21
C GLU A 521 1.17 -7.83 18.71
N GLY A 522 2.27 -7.46 18.03
CA GLY A 522 3.31 -8.38 17.59
C GLY A 522 4.30 -8.78 18.68
N GLY A 523 5.10 -9.80 18.41
CA GLY A 523 6.17 -10.31 19.26
C GLY A 523 7.55 -10.17 18.63
N SER A 524 8.56 -9.76 19.40
CA SER A 524 9.92 -9.60 18.87
C SER A 524 10.52 -10.90 18.35
N MET A 525 11.18 -10.82 17.20
CA MET A 525 11.90 -11.92 16.54
C MET A 525 13.38 -12.01 16.94
N VAL A 526 13.90 -11.09 17.75
CA VAL A 526 15.33 -11.04 18.14
C VAL A 526 15.82 -12.37 18.72
N TYR A 527 14.97 -13.13 19.41
CA TYR A 527 15.32 -14.46 19.92
C TYR A 527 15.81 -15.43 18.83
N THR A 528 15.34 -15.26 17.58
CA THR A 528 15.72 -16.12 16.45
C THR A 528 17.10 -15.80 15.88
N PHE A 529 17.71 -14.67 16.27
CA PHE A 529 19.03 -14.25 15.79
C PHE A 529 20.15 -15.18 16.27
N ASP A 530 19.93 -15.86 17.37
CA ASP A 530 20.88 -16.84 17.91
C ASP A 530 20.67 -18.22 17.27
N LYS A 531 21.77 -18.85 16.82
CA LYS A 531 21.75 -20.17 16.21
C LYS A 531 21.16 -21.24 17.16
N ALA A 532 21.40 -21.10 18.45
CA ALA A 532 20.86 -22.01 19.47
C ALA A 532 19.33 -22.06 19.47
N ASN A 533 18.69 -20.99 18.97
CA ASN A 533 17.23 -20.84 18.90
C ASN A 533 16.64 -21.16 17.50
N ALA A 534 17.44 -21.69 16.57
CA ALA A 534 16.96 -21.96 15.21
C ALA A 534 15.72 -22.88 15.16
N ASN A 535 15.58 -23.79 16.12
CA ASN A 535 14.50 -24.78 16.18
C ASN A 535 13.59 -24.64 17.41
N VAL A 536 13.69 -23.52 18.18
CA VAL A 536 12.73 -23.31 19.27
C VAL A 536 11.35 -23.00 18.71
N PRO A 537 10.27 -23.35 19.42
CA PRO A 537 8.91 -22.98 18.99
C PRO A 537 8.75 -21.48 18.77
N THR A 538 7.88 -21.13 17.83
CA THR A 538 7.53 -19.73 17.63
C THR A 538 6.94 -19.08 18.88
N ARG A 539 7.24 -17.81 19.08
CA ARG A 539 6.58 -16.98 20.12
C ARG A 539 5.25 -16.41 19.63
N HIS A 540 5.05 -16.35 18.31
CA HIS A 540 3.80 -15.92 17.70
C HIS A 540 2.84 -17.10 17.54
N ARG A 541 2.00 -17.36 18.53
CA ARG A 541 1.21 -18.58 18.65
C ARG A 541 -0.16 -18.53 17.99
N THR A 542 -0.74 -17.33 17.82
CA THR A 542 -2.08 -17.16 17.26
C THR A 542 -2.11 -15.94 16.35
N GLN A 543 -2.61 -16.13 15.13
CA GLN A 543 -2.82 -15.04 14.17
C GLN A 543 -4.08 -15.28 13.34
N TYR A 544 -4.99 -14.30 13.32
CA TYR A 544 -6.09 -14.30 12.36
C TYR A 544 -5.66 -13.65 11.06
N PHE A 545 -6.37 -13.99 10.00
CA PHE A 545 -6.28 -13.37 8.67
C PHE A 545 -7.69 -13.09 8.17
N GLU A 546 -7.89 -11.94 7.52
CA GLU A 546 -9.15 -11.60 6.86
C GLU A 546 -8.93 -10.56 5.77
N MET A 547 -9.55 -10.76 4.61
CA MET A 547 -9.69 -9.80 3.53
C MET A 547 -10.85 -10.20 2.62
N PHE A 548 -11.80 -9.29 2.39
CA PHE A 548 -12.98 -9.53 1.56
C PHE A 548 -13.75 -10.81 1.93
N GLY A 549 -13.90 -11.10 3.23
CA GLY A 549 -14.57 -12.31 3.71
C GLY A 549 -13.71 -13.57 3.68
N ASN A 550 -12.60 -13.59 2.93
CA ASN A 550 -11.63 -14.69 2.94
C ASN A 550 -10.85 -14.64 4.26
N ARG A 551 -11.03 -15.63 5.09
CA ARG A 551 -10.53 -15.60 6.47
C ARG A 551 -9.85 -16.89 6.90
N GLY A 552 -8.93 -16.76 7.83
CA GLY A 552 -8.19 -17.87 8.41
C GLY A 552 -7.72 -17.59 9.83
N ILE A 553 -7.35 -18.63 10.52
CA ILE A 553 -6.80 -18.58 11.88
C ILE A 553 -5.66 -19.59 12.02
N TYR A 554 -4.49 -19.10 12.40
CA TYR A 554 -3.35 -19.89 12.83
C TYR A 554 -3.35 -20.06 14.34
N ASN A 555 -3.11 -21.25 14.83
CA ASN A 555 -2.83 -21.49 16.24
C ASN A 555 -1.93 -22.71 16.43
N ASP A 556 -0.71 -22.48 16.93
CA ASP A 556 0.26 -23.52 17.31
C ASP A 556 0.42 -24.64 16.27
N GLY A 557 0.62 -24.27 14.99
CA GLY A 557 0.82 -25.20 13.87
C GLY A 557 -0.46 -25.71 13.21
N TRP A 558 -1.63 -25.42 13.75
CA TRP A 558 -2.90 -25.63 13.08
C TRP A 558 -3.36 -24.40 12.33
N TYR A 559 -3.98 -24.61 11.17
CA TYR A 559 -4.56 -23.54 10.37
C TYR A 559 -5.96 -23.94 9.89
N ALA A 560 -6.95 -23.14 10.22
CA ALA A 560 -8.30 -23.27 9.66
C ALA A 560 -8.61 -22.03 8.84
N ASN A 561 -9.16 -22.21 7.65
CA ASN A 561 -9.44 -21.13 6.73
C ASN A 561 -10.66 -21.39 5.86
N THR A 562 -11.17 -20.34 5.24
CA THR A 562 -12.26 -20.45 4.28
C THR A 562 -11.73 -20.62 2.86
N ARG A 563 -12.40 -21.45 2.06
CA ARG A 563 -12.18 -21.48 0.62
C ARG A 563 -12.83 -20.23 -0.01
N PRO A 564 -12.13 -19.49 -0.90
CA PRO A 564 -12.72 -18.38 -1.63
C PRO A 564 -13.99 -18.80 -2.40
N ILE A 565 -14.99 -17.94 -2.38
CA ILE A 565 -16.26 -18.16 -3.13
C ILE A 565 -16.05 -17.87 -4.62
N SER A 566 -15.26 -16.83 -4.92
CA SER A 566 -14.90 -16.45 -6.29
C SER A 566 -13.40 -16.19 -6.38
N PRO A 567 -12.79 -16.39 -7.55
CA PRO A 567 -11.40 -16.07 -7.78
C PRO A 567 -11.13 -14.55 -7.72
N PRO A 568 -9.96 -14.10 -7.26
CA PRO A 568 -9.63 -12.67 -7.17
C PRO A 568 -9.50 -11.97 -8.54
N TRP A 569 -9.37 -12.71 -9.62
CA TRP A 569 -9.37 -12.17 -11.00
C TRP A 569 -10.78 -11.94 -11.59
N GLU A 570 -11.84 -12.26 -10.86
CA GLU A 570 -13.23 -11.96 -11.19
C GLU A 570 -13.70 -10.71 -10.45
N LEU A 571 -13.29 -9.54 -10.93
CA LEU A 571 -13.57 -8.24 -10.27
C LEU A 571 -15.07 -7.90 -10.15
N GLY A 572 -15.93 -8.54 -10.93
CA GLY A 572 -17.39 -8.33 -10.94
C GLY A 572 -18.20 -9.38 -10.15
N ALA A 573 -17.55 -10.19 -9.34
CA ALA A 573 -18.23 -11.24 -8.57
C ALA A 573 -19.31 -10.68 -7.63
N THR A 574 -20.44 -11.36 -7.54
CA THR A 574 -21.56 -10.93 -6.69
C THR A 574 -21.24 -11.19 -5.21
N PRO A 575 -21.41 -10.20 -4.31
CA PRO A 575 -21.19 -10.40 -2.89
C PRO A 575 -22.16 -11.42 -2.29
N SER A 576 -21.68 -12.25 -1.37
CA SER A 576 -22.57 -13.15 -0.61
C SER A 576 -23.37 -12.37 0.45
N PRO A 577 -24.69 -12.54 0.53
CA PRO A 577 -25.51 -11.92 1.56
C PRO A 577 -25.30 -12.51 2.96
N ASP A 578 -24.76 -13.73 3.04
CA ASP A 578 -24.43 -14.43 4.29
C ASP A 578 -22.93 -14.76 4.35
N VAL A 579 -22.10 -13.72 4.44
CA VAL A 579 -20.63 -13.85 4.54
C VAL A 579 -20.21 -14.76 5.71
N MET A 580 -21.03 -14.84 6.75
CA MET A 580 -20.70 -15.66 7.92
C MET A 580 -20.77 -17.15 7.63
N ASN A 581 -21.80 -17.61 6.91
CA ASN A 581 -22.11 -19.04 6.81
C ASN A 581 -21.93 -19.62 5.39
N SER A 582 -21.80 -18.76 4.35
CA SER A 582 -21.71 -19.22 2.95
C SER A 582 -20.36 -19.85 2.59
N TYR A 583 -19.32 -19.59 3.38
CA TYR A 583 -17.98 -20.08 3.09
C TYR A 583 -17.74 -21.50 3.61
N LYS A 584 -17.18 -22.36 2.77
CA LYS A 584 -16.68 -23.67 3.20
C LYS A 584 -15.37 -23.50 3.94
N TRP A 585 -15.27 -24.07 5.13
CA TRP A 585 -14.04 -24.13 5.90
C TRP A 585 -13.19 -25.36 5.57
N GLU A 586 -11.87 -25.16 5.61
CA GLU A 586 -10.81 -26.14 5.48
C GLU A 586 -9.93 -26.14 6.74
N LEU A 587 -9.24 -27.25 7.01
CA LEU A 587 -8.38 -27.40 8.19
C LEU A 587 -7.07 -28.07 7.81
N TYR A 588 -5.93 -27.54 8.30
CA TYR A 588 -4.60 -28.04 7.99
C TYR A 588 -3.74 -28.18 9.24
N ASP A 589 -2.94 -29.26 9.34
CA ASP A 589 -1.85 -29.43 10.30
C ASP A 589 -0.53 -29.00 9.60
N LEU A 590 -0.12 -27.76 9.79
CA LEU A 590 1.05 -27.16 9.12
C LEU A 590 2.38 -27.80 9.54
N THR A 591 2.39 -28.59 10.61
CA THR A 591 3.57 -29.37 11.02
C THR A 591 3.83 -30.55 10.08
N LYS A 592 2.81 -30.96 9.30
CA LYS A 592 2.84 -32.08 8.35
C LYS A 592 2.50 -31.64 6.92
N ASP A 593 1.74 -30.58 6.78
CA ASP A 593 1.29 -30.03 5.50
C ASP A 593 1.69 -28.56 5.37
N TRP A 594 2.90 -28.34 4.83
CA TRP A 594 3.48 -27.00 4.69
C TRP A 594 2.69 -26.06 3.77
N THR A 595 1.93 -26.62 2.82
CA THR A 595 1.38 -25.89 1.66
C THR A 595 -0.13 -25.76 1.66
N GLN A 596 -0.82 -26.20 2.72
CA GLN A 596 -2.30 -26.30 2.76
C GLN A 596 -2.86 -27.20 1.63
N ASN A 597 -2.30 -28.38 1.47
CA ASN A 597 -2.67 -29.31 0.41
C ASN A 597 -3.76 -30.30 0.83
N ASP A 598 -3.66 -30.85 2.05
CA ASP A 598 -4.47 -31.96 2.54
C ASP A 598 -5.50 -31.46 3.56
N ASP A 599 -6.74 -31.19 3.10
CA ASP A 599 -7.84 -30.73 3.97
C ASP A 599 -8.28 -31.79 4.98
N LEU A 600 -8.14 -31.50 6.26
CA LEU A 600 -8.50 -32.37 7.39
C LEU A 600 -9.87 -32.03 8.00
N ALA A 601 -10.64 -31.10 7.47
CA ALA A 601 -11.88 -30.62 8.07
C ALA A 601 -12.88 -31.75 8.35
N ALA A 602 -13.09 -32.65 7.37
CA ALA A 602 -14.02 -33.77 7.52
C ALA A 602 -13.57 -34.84 8.55
N SER A 603 -12.25 -35.05 8.68
CA SER A 603 -11.67 -36.02 9.61
C SER A 603 -11.46 -35.47 11.04
N ASN A 604 -11.45 -34.15 11.21
CA ASN A 604 -11.19 -33.50 12.51
C ASN A 604 -12.23 -32.38 12.83
N PRO A 605 -13.55 -32.68 12.84
CA PRO A 605 -14.59 -31.66 12.99
C PRO A 605 -14.54 -30.92 14.34
N ALA A 606 -14.11 -31.58 15.40
CA ALA A 606 -13.95 -30.95 16.72
C ALA A 606 -12.82 -29.91 16.74
N LYS A 607 -11.70 -30.21 16.07
CA LYS A 607 -10.59 -29.26 15.93
C LYS A 607 -10.98 -28.09 15.05
N LEU A 608 -11.66 -28.35 13.94
CA LEU A 608 -12.19 -27.30 13.08
C LEU A 608 -13.09 -26.34 13.86
N LYS A 609 -14.06 -26.88 14.61
CA LYS A 609 -14.95 -26.07 15.45
C LYS A 609 -14.18 -25.21 16.45
N GLN A 610 -13.18 -25.80 17.15
CA GLN A 610 -12.31 -25.04 18.06
C GLN A 610 -11.61 -23.86 17.38
N MET A 611 -11.09 -24.09 16.18
CA MET A 611 -10.40 -23.05 15.40
C MET A 611 -11.37 -21.96 14.90
N GLN A 612 -12.58 -22.33 14.49
CA GLN A 612 -13.61 -21.36 14.12
C GLN A 612 -14.03 -20.49 15.31
N GLU A 613 -14.21 -21.06 16.49
CA GLU A 613 -14.51 -20.31 17.73
C GLU A 613 -13.36 -19.36 18.09
N LEU A 614 -12.10 -19.82 17.92
CA LEU A 614 -10.92 -18.97 18.13
C LEU A 614 -10.88 -17.81 17.13
N PHE A 615 -11.19 -18.04 15.85
CA PHE A 615 -11.30 -16.95 14.88
C PHE A 615 -12.33 -15.90 15.32
N MET A 616 -13.50 -16.32 15.79
CA MET A 616 -14.54 -15.39 16.25
C MET A 616 -14.08 -14.53 17.43
N LEU A 617 -13.31 -15.11 18.37
CA LEU A 617 -12.74 -14.39 19.50
C LEU A 617 -11.70 -13.35 19.04
N GLU A 618 -10.76 -13.74 18.18
CA GLU A 618 -9.73 -12.84 17.66
C GLU A 618 -10.36 -11.75 16.77
N ALA A 619 -11.34 -12.11 15.95
CA ALA A 619 -12.07 -11.16 15.10
C ALA A 619 -12.81 -10.08 15.91
N ALA A 620 -13.47 -10.49 17.01
CA ALA A 620 -14.12 -9.54 17.91
C ALA A 620 -13.11 -8.63 18.63
N LYS A 621 -11.97 -9.20 19.05
CA LYS A 621 -10.89 -8.48 19.73
C LYS A 621 -10.26 -7.39 18.87
N TYR A 622 -10.05 -7.67 17.59
CA TYR A 622 -9.29 -6.83 16.66
C TYR A 622 -10.15 -6.05 15.66
N GLN A 623 -11.46 -5.87 15.92
CA GLN A 623 -12.36 -5.05 15.10
C GLN A 623 -12.60 -5.57 13.67
N VAL A 624 -12.52 -6.88 13.45
CA VAL A 624 -12.71 -7.47 12.12
C VAL A 624 -14.16 -7.39 11.64
N PHE A 625 -15.12 -7.28 12.58
CA PHE A 625 -16.54 -7.14 12.22
C PHE A 625 -16.95 -5.71 11.88
N PRO A 626 -17.88 -5.53 10.92
CA PRO A 626 -18.60 -6.56 10.16
C PRO A 626 -17.75 -7.16 9.03
N LEU A 627 -17.90 -8.45 8.76
CA LEU A 627 -17.33 -9.06 7.57
C LEU A 627 -18.07 -8.57 6.31
N ASP A 628 -17.32 -8.28 5.26
CA ASP A 628 -17.84 -7.78 4.00
C ASP A 628 -16.99 -8.28 2.83
N ASN A 629 -17.57 -9.03 1.91
CA ASN A 629 -16.91 -9.53 0.71
C ASN A 629 -17.24 -8.73 -0.56
N SER A 630 -17.82 -7.54 -0.42
CA SER A 630 -18.12 -6.67 -1.55
C SER A 630 -16.88 -5.90 -2.03
N LEU A 631 -16.68 -5.86 -3.34
CA LEU A 631 -15.70 -4.99 -4.01
C LEU A 631 -16.39 -3.74 -4.58
N ALA A 632 -17.29 -3.93 -5.53
CA ALA A 632 -17.95 -2.84 -6.25
C ALA A 632 -18.72 -1.90 -5.33
N THR A 633 -19.39 -2.43 -4.30
CA THR A 633 -20.12 -1.61 -3.33
C THR A 633 -19.18 -0.73 -2.51
N ARG A 634 -18.02 -1.24 -2.11
CA ARG A 634 -17.01 -0.45 -1.38
C ARG A 634 -16.44 0.67 -2.24
N MET A 635 -16.19 0.44 -3.53
CA MET A 635 -15.68 1.47 -4.43
C MET A 635 -16.60 2.68 -4.54
N VAL A 636 -17.93 2.48 -4.47
CA VAL A 636 -18.94 3.54 -4.58
C VAL A 636 -19.46 4.03 -3.23
N THR A 637 -19.02 3.45 -2.11
CA THR A 637 -19.42 3.90 -0.76
C THR A 637 -18.96 5.34 -0.55
N PRO A 638 -19.84 6.25 -0.09
CA PRO A 638 -19.46 7.62 0.21
C PRO A 638 -18.40 7.68 1.32
N ARG A 639 -17.34 8.43 1.07
CA ARG A 639 -16.24 8.70 2.00
C ARG A 639 -16.16 10.19 2.31
N PRO A 640 -15.53 10.60 3.41
CA PRO A 640 -15.17 12.00 3.63
C PRO A 640 -14.45 12.57 2.40
N SER A 641 -14.74 13.79 2.01
CA SER A 641 -14.10 14.47 0.89
C SER A 641 -14.31 15.97 1.00
N VAL A 642 -13.34 16.76 0.58
CA VAL A 642 -13.47 18.23 0.49
C VAL A 642 -14.52 18.65 -0.55
N THR A 643 -14.94 17.75 -1.43
CA THR A 643 -15.97 17.97 -2.45
C THR A 643 -17.36 17.47 -2.02
N ALA A 644 -17.48 16.81 -0.87
CA ALA A 644 -18.74 16.24 -0.41
C ALA A 644 -19.85 17.29 -0.28
N GLY A 645 -21.02 16.99 -0.84
CA GLY A 645 -22.19 17.88 -0.81
C GLY A 645 -22.11 19.10 -1.75
N ARG A 646 -21.00 19.30 -2.47
CA ARG A 646 -20.82 20.40 -3.42
C ARG A 646 -21.24 19.98 -4.82
N ASN A 647 -21.99 20.85 -5.48
CA ASN A 647 -22.39 20.70 -6.87
C ASN A 647 -21.88 21.83 -7.77
N VAL A 648 -21.27 22.87 -7.19
CA VAL A 648 -20.69 24.00 -7.91
C VAL A 648 -19.28 24.22 -7.42
N PHE A 649 -18.34 24.25 -8.35
CA PHE A 649 -16.92 24.48 -8.12
C PHE A 649 -16.48 25.66 -8.94
N THR A 650 -15.72 26.57 -8.35
CA THR A 650 -15.22 27.77 -9.02
C THR A 650 -13.74 27.91 -8.76
N TYR A 651 -12.99 28.11 -9.82
CA TYR A 651 -11.54 28.27 -9.80
C TYR A 651 -11.17 29.61 -10.48
N SER A 652 -10.12 30.24 -10.00
CA SER A 652 -9.56 31.45 -10.58
C SER A 652 -8.04 31.32 -10.62
N GLY A 653 -7.49 31.30 -11.83
CA GLY A 653 -6.06 31.07 -12.05
C GLY A 653 -5.67 29.60 -12.18
N GLU A 654 -4.38 29.37 -12.15
CA GLU A 654 -3.75 28.05 -12.32
C GLU A 654 -3.82 27.25 -11.01
N LEU A 655 -4.19 25.98 -11.11
CA LEU A 655 -4.20 25.00 -10.02
C LEU A 655 -3.81 23.65 -10.62
N THR A 656 -2.81 23.00 -10.07
CA THR A 656 -2.34 21.68 -10.53
C THR A 656 -2.19 20.71 -9.38
N GLY A 657 -2.21 19.40 -9.68
CA GLY A 657 -1.91 18.37 -8.72
C GLY A 657 -3.02 18.04 -7.71
N VAL A 658 -4.27 18.36 -8.03
CA VAL A 658 -5.40 17.95 -7.16
C VAL A 658 -5.68 16.46 -7.37
N PRO A 659 -5.58 15.61 -6.33
CA PRO A 659 -5.84 14.19 -6.47
C PRO A 659 -7.30 13.90 -6.79
N MET A 660 -7.55 12.75 -7.39
CA MET A 660 -8.88 12.36 -7.86
C MET A 660 -9.95 12.38 -6.73
N GLY A 661 -9.58 12.01 -5.50
CA GLY A 661 -10.49 12.03 -4.35
C GLY A 661 -11.00 13.43 -3.95
N ASP A 662 -10.24 14.46 -4.29
CA ASP A 662 -10.52 15.87 -3.97
C ASP A 662 -11.01 16.68 -5.20
N ALA A 663 -11.15 16.03 -6.35
CA ALA A 663 -11.60 16.62 -7.60
C ALA A 663 -13.13 16.56 -7.77
N PRO A 664 -13.74 17.44 -8.60
CA PRO A 664 -15.14 17.33 -8.96
C PRO A 664 -15.46 16.03 -9.70
N GLN A 665 -16.36 15.20 -9.18
CA GLN A 665 -16.71 13.91 -9.77
C GLN A 665 -17.68 14.05 -10.93
N LEU A 666 -17.20 13.88 -12.16
CA LEU A 666 -17.99 13.95 -13.40
C LEU A 666 -18.47 12.59 -13.92
N ILE A 667 -17.94 11.49 -13.39
CA ILE A 667 -18.32 10.14 -13.81
C ILE A 667 -19.80 9.90 -13.48
N GLY A 668 -20.55 9.44 -14.48
CA GLY A 668 -21.97 9.10 -14.32
C GLY A 668 -22.87 10.29 -13.98
N ALA A 669 -22.49 11.51 -14.31
CA ALA A 669 -23.25 12.73 -14.03
C ALA A 669 -23.45 13.61 -15.25
N SER A 670 -24.51 14.39 -15.25
CA SER A 670 -24.66 15.56 -16.14
C SER A 670 -23.91 16.74 -15.54
N TYR A 671 -23.26 17.55 -16.37
CA TYR A 671 -22.48 18.68 -15.90
C TYR A 671 -22.33 19.79 -16.93
N THR A 672 -21.99 20.97 -16.45
CA THR A 672 -21.62 22.12 -17.26
C THR A 672 -20.29 22.67 -16.81
N ILE A 673 -19.35 22.87 -17.72
CA ILE A 673 -18.07 23.56 -17.49
C ILE A 673 -18.14 24.89 -18.25
N THR A 674 -17.83 25.99 -17.57
CA THR A 674 -17.81 27.33 -18.17
C THR A 674 -16.49 28.00 -17.85
N ALA A 675 -15.72 28.38 -18.86
CA ALA A 675 -14.48 29.12 -18.75
C ALA A 675 -14.63 30.55 -19.28
N GLU A 676 -14.38 31.54 -18.45
CA GLU A 676 -14.30 32.96 -18.82
C GLU A 676 -12.82 33.27 -19.09
N VAL A 677 -12.48 33.51 -20.35
CA VAL A 677 -11.11 33.69 -20.82
C VAL A 677 -10.89 35.02 -21.49
N GLU A 678 -9.64 35.48 -21.52
CA GLU A 678 -9.20 36.63 -22.29
C GLU A 678 -8.08 36.23 -23.26
N ILE A 679 -8.34 36.33 -24.55
CA ILE A 679 -7.45 35.92 -25.62
C ILE A 679 -6.57 37.12 -26.03
N PRO A 680 -5.26 37.02 -26.00
CA PRO A 680 -4.37 38.12 -26.44
C PRO A 680 -4.37 38.27 -27.95
N GLN A 681 -3.77 39.39 -28.47
CA GLN A 681 -3.69 39.70 -29.89
C GLN A 681 -2.99 38.62 -30.75
N GLY A 682 -2.14 37.79 -30.13
CA GLY A 682 -1.45 36.67 -30.79
C GLY A 682 -2.22 35.35 -30.82
N GLY A 683 -3.47 35.32 -30.27
CA GLY A 683 -4.20 34.09 -30.03
C GLY A 683 -3.76 33.43 -28.72
N ALA A 684 -4.39 32.31 -28.35
CA ALA A 684 -4.04 31.50 -27.18
C ALA A 684 -4.22 30.03 -27.46
N GLU A 685 -3.44 29.20 -26.78
CA GLU A 685 -3.60 27.76 -26.68
C GLU A 685 -3.28 27.28 -25.27
N GLY A 686 -3.62 26.03 -24.96
CA GLY A 686 -3.35 25.40 -23.68
C GLY A 686 -4.57 24.90 -22.94
N MET A 687 -4.34 24.19 -21.85
CA MET A 687 -5.36 23.55 -21.04
C MET A 687 -6.14 24.57 -20.21
N LEU A 688 -7.47 24.48 -20.27
CA LEU A 688 -8.38 25.23 -19.38
C LEU A 688 -8.68 24.42 -18.12
N VAL A 689 -8.99 23.13 -18.29
CA VAL A 689 -9.21 22.18 -17.20
C VAL A 689 -9.13 20.75 -17.72
N THR A 690 -8.53 19.86 -16.92
CA THR A 690 -8.40 18.43 -17.22
C THR A 690 -8.55 17.58 -15.96
N GLN A 691 -8.84 16.29 -16.13
CA GLN A 691 -8.75 15.27 -15.10
C GLN A 691 -8.41 13.93 -15.74
N GLY A 692 -7.44 13.20 -15.15
CA GLY A 692 -6.88 11.98 -15.73
C GLY A 692 -5.92 12.31 -16.88
N GLY A 693 -5.48 11.28 -17.61
CA GLY A 693 -4.44 11.40 -18.61
C GLY A 693 -4.56 10.39 -19.75
N ARG A 694 -3.40 9.87 -20.17
CA ARG A 694 -3.25 8.95 -21.32
C ARG A 694 -4.15 7.72 -21.23
N PHE A 695 -4.31 7.14 -20.04
CA PHE A 695 -5.00 5.86 -19.85
C PHE A 695 -6.48 5.99 -19.46
N GLY A 696 -6.97 7.21 -19.32
CA GLY A 696 -8.38 7.49 -19.06
C GLY A 696 -8.59 8.85 -18.41
N GLY A 697 -9.38 9.72 -19.05
CA GLY A 697 -9.60 11.07 -18.56
C GLY A 697 -10.39 11.95 -19.53
N TRP A 698 -10.45 13.23 -19.23
CA TRP A 698 -11.07 14.24 -20.07
C TRP A 698 -10.29 15.56 -20.00
N GLY A 699 -10.33 16.33 -21.09
CA GLY A 699 -9.65 17.63 -21.16
C GLY A 699 -10.47 18.65 -21.92
N PHE A 700 -10.42 19.90 -21.45
CA PHE A 700 -11.05 21.07 -22.07
C PHE A 700 -9.96 22.14 -22.29
N TYR A 701 -9.62 22.42 -23.54
CA TYR A 701 -8.46 23.24 -23.91
C TYR A 701 -8.67 24.02 -25.20
N LEU A 702 -7.75 24.94 -25.48
CA LEU A 702 -7.60 25.56 -26.79
C LEU A 702 -6.44 24.91 -27.54
N LEU A 703 -6.71 24.41 -28.74
CA LEU A 703 -5.73 23.89 -29.68
C LEU A 703 -5.63 24.78 -30.91
N LYS A 704 -4.47 25.42 -31.11
CA LYS A 704 -4.29 26.41 -32.19
C LYS A 704 -5.41 27.48 -32.22
N GLY A 705 -5.80 27.93 -31.03
CA GLY A 705 -6.86 28.91 -30.81
C GLY A 705 -8.30 28.38 -30.85
N LYS A 706 -8.54 27.14 -31.26
CA LYS A 706 -9.87 26.52 -31.32
C LYS A 706 -10.24 25.85 -30.01
N PRO A 707 -11.49 25.99 -29.52
CA PRO A 707 -11.93 25.28 -28.31
C PRO A 707 -12.16 23.80 -28.64
N VAL A 708 -11.63 22.96 -27.77
CA VAL A 708 -11.69 21.50 -27.86
C VAL A 708 -12.09 20.93 -26.50
N TYR A 709 -13.01 19.97 -26.51
CA TYR A 709 -13.29 19.09 -25.40
C TYR A 709 -13.08 17.64 -25.82
N VAL A 710 -12.33 16.85 -25.05
CA VAL A 710 -12.04 15.43 -25.33
C VAL A 710 -12.37 14.57 -24.13
N TRP A 711 -13.06 13.46 -24.37
CA TRP A 711 -13.08 12.30 -23.50
C TRP A 711 -12.15 11.21 -24.04
N ASN A 712 -11.18 10.82 -23.23
CA ASN A 712 -10.33 9.67 -23.46
C ASN A 712 -10.95 8.43 -22.77
N LEU A 713 -11.55 7.55 -23.57
CA LEU A 713 -12.12 6.30 -23.10
C LEU A 713 -11.04 5.22 -23.02
N LEU A 714 -10.29 5.22 -21.89
CA LEU A 714 -9.38 4.14 -21.51
C LEU A 714 -8.26 3.85 -22.52
N ASP A 715 -7.77 4.89 -23.23
CA ASP A 715 -6.81 4.80 -24.34
C ASP A 715 -7.32 4.01 -25.57
N LEU A 716 -8.57 3.55 -25.55
CA LEU A 716 -9.16 2.79 -26.66
C LEU A 716 -9.87 3.69 -27.67
N LYS A 717 -10.48 4.77 -27.22
CA LYS A 717 -11.22 5.71 -28.08
C LYS A 717 -11.17 7.13 -27.52
N ARG A 718 -10.96 8.13 -28.39
CA ARG A 718 -11.17 9.55 -28.06
C ARG A 718 -12.50 10.01 -28.67
N VAL A 719 -13.33 10.66 -27.87
CA VAL A 719 -14.54 11.32 -28.33
C VAL A 719 -14.32 12.83 -28.21
N ARG A 720 -14.45 13.57 -29.32
CA ARG A 720 -13.96 14.94 -29.46
C ARG A 720 -15.04 15.88 -29.90
N TRP A 721 -15.15 17.03 -29.28
CA TRP A 721 -15.93 18.19 -29.68
C TRP A 721 -14.96 19.32 -30.00
N GLU A 722 -15.03 19.92 -31.20
CA GLU A 722 -14.10 20.95 -31.64
C GLU A 722 -14.86 22.08 -32.34
N GLY A 723 -14.55 23.34 -31.97
CA GLY A 723 -15.01 24.49 -32.67
C GLY A 723 -14.33 24.66 -34.03
N ALA A 724 -15.08 25.10 -35.03
CA ALA A 724 -14.54 25.28 -36.40
C ALA A 724 -13.47 26.37 -36.46
N ASP A 725 -13.66 27.47 -35.70
CA ASP A 725 -12.85 28.69 -35.79
C ASP A 725 -12.01 28.92 -34.54
N ALA A 726 -10.82 29.50 -34.71
CA ALA A 726 -10.02 30.04 -33.63
C ALA A 726 -10.70 31.27 -32.99
N LEU A 727 -10.58 31.41 -31.71
CA LEU A 727 -11.14 32.56 -30.99
C LEU A 727 -10.42 33.86 -31.35
N SER A 728 -11.18 34.91 -31.57
CA SER A 728 -10.65 36.25 -31.81
C SER A 728 -10.00 36.84 -30.53
N PRO A 729 -9.06 37.80 -30.61
CA PRO A 729 -8.60 38.50 -29.44
C PRO A 729 -9.76 39.17 -28.67
N GLY A 730 -9.70 39.10 -27.33
CA GLY A 730 -10.73 39.68 -26.46
C GLY A 730 -11.27 38.71 -25.42
N LYS A 731 -12.37 39.08 -24.78
CA LYS A 731 -13.04 38.28 -23.76
C LYS A 731 -14.03 37.31 -24.40
N HIS A 732 -13.96 36.05 -24.00
CA HIS A 732 -14.86 35.00 -24.45
C HIS A 732 -15.35 34.14 -23.26
N THR A 733 -16.53 33.56 -23.45
CA THR A 733 -17.07 32.52 -22.57
C THR A 733 -17.15 31.23 -23.37
N ILE A 734 -16.36 30.24 -22.95
CA ILE A 734 -16.35 28.91 -23.57
C ILE A 734 -17.06 27.97 -22.61
N GLY A 735 -18.07 27.23 -23.13
CA GLY A 735 -18.90 26.33 -22.33
C GLY A 735 -18.95 24.92 -22.91
N PHE A 736 -18.94 23.92 -22.04
CA PHE A 736 -19.23 22.53 -22.38
C PHE A 736 -20.35 22.01 -21.50
N GLU A 737 -21.44 21.58 -22.11
CA GLU A 737 -22.58 20.99 -21.44
C GLU A 737 -22.65 19.51 -21.79
N PHE A 738 -22.68 18.63 -20.80
CA PHE A 738 -22.82 17.19 -20.98
C PHE A 738 -24.09 16.69 -20.28
N LYS A 739 -24.97 16.08 -21.04
CA LYS A 739 -26.17 15.41 -20.52
C LYS A 739 -25.93 13.89 -20.50
N TYR A 740 -25.85 13.33 -19.34
CA TYR A 740 -25.72 11.88 -19.10
C TYR A 740 -27.10 11.21 -19.15
N ASP A 741 -27.20 10.08 -19.83
CA ASP A 741 -28.48 9.37 -20.03
C ASP A 741 -28.69 8.24 -19.00
N GLY A 742 -28.16 8.37 -17.80
CA GLY A 742 -28.27 7.38 -16.71
C GLY A 742 -28.66 8.01 -15.38
N LEU A 743 -28.86 7.14 -14.38
CA LEU A 743 -29.32 7.52 -13.02
C LEU A 743 -28.20 7.97 -12.07
N GLY A 744 -26.95 8.03 -12.57
CA GLY A 744 -25.79 8.46 -11.78
C GLY A 744 -24.82 7.33 -11.43
N PHE A 745 -23.65 7.72 -10.92
CA PHE A 745 -22.52 6.82 -10.62
C PHE A 745 -22.90 5.63 -9.72
N ALA A 746 -23.54 5.88 -8.58
CA ALA A 746 -23.89 4.85 -7.61
C ALA A 746 -24.89 3.79 -8.13
N THR A 747 -25.60 4.09 -9.24
CA THR A 747 -26.59 3.17 -9.81
C THR A 747 -25.98 2.14 -10.76
N LEU A 748 -24.79 2.41 -11.29
CA LEU A 748 -24.08 1.48 -12.19
C LEU A 748 -23.59 0.22 -11.46
N ALA A 749 -23.18 0.35 -10.21
CA ALA A 749 -22.74 -0.77 -9.39
C ALA A 749 -23.84 -1.82 -9.12
N PHE A 750 -25.11 -1.44 -9.25
CA PHE A 750 -26.26 -2.32 -8.98
C PHE A 750 -26.94 -2.86 -10.25
N ASN A 751 -26.58 -2.34 -11.41
CA ASN A 751 -27.27 -2.71 -12.66
C ASN A 751 -26.64 -3.89 -13.42
N ASN A 752 -25.66 -4.57 -12.82
CA ASN A 752 -24.95 -5.71 -13.44
C ASN A 752 -24.53 -5.45 -14.89
N SER A 753 -24.29 -4.17 -15.23
CA SER A 753 -23.89 -3.82 -16.58
C SER A 753 -22.39 -4.03 -16.68
N SER A 754 -22.00 -5.24 -17.01
CA SER A 754 -20.67 -5.48 -17.55
C SER A 754 -20.43 -4.49 -18.69
N GLY A 755 -19.36 -3.73 -18.59
CA GLY A 755 -18.90 -2.85 -19.63
C GLY A 755 -19.08 -1.36 -19.34
N LEU A 756 -18.86 -0.57 -20.36
CA LEU A 756 -18.85 0.89 -20.34
C LEU A 756 -20.18 1.49 -19.89
N GLY A 757 -20.11 2.66 -19.25
CA GLY A 757 -21.26 3.40 -18.74
C GLY A 757 -22.28 3.80 -19.82
N ARG A 758 -23.36 4.45 -19.39
CA ARG A 758 -24.43 4.90 -20.28
C ARG A 758 -23.94 5.97 -21.24
N PRO A 759 -24.66 6.19 -22.37
CA PRO A 759 -24.34 7.29 -23.30
C PRO A 759 -24.58 8.67 -22.68
N GLY A 760 -24.12 9.68 -23.38
CA GLY A 760 -24.43 11.08 -23.06
C GLY A 760 -24.15 11.98 -24.24
N THR A 761 -24.83 13.14 -24.27
CA THR A 761 -24.68 14.12 -25.34
C THR A 761 -23.95 15.34 -24.83
N GLY A 762 -22.85 15.68 -25.50
CA GLY A 762 -22.03 16.87 -25.24
C GLY A 762 -22.34 18.00 -26.23
N VAL A 763 -22.34 19.25 -25.75
CA VAL A 763 -22.53 20.46 -26.53
C VAL A 763 -21.44 21.46 -26.16
N LEU A 764 -20.60 21.81 -27.13
CA LEU A 764 -19.58 22.84 -27.00
C LEU A 764 -20.16 24.20 -27.48
N LYS A 765 -19.96 25.23 -26.68
CA LYS A 765 -20.47 26.59 -26.93
C LYS A 765 -19.37 27.62 -26.83
N VAL A 766 -19.46 28.67 -27.67
CA VAL A 766 -18.64 29.88 -27.59
C VAL A 766 -19.57 31.08 -27.54
N ASP A 767 -19.44 31.93 -26.54
CA ASP A 767 -20.26 33.11 -26.31
C ASP A 767 -21.78 32.80 -26.41
N GLY A 768 -22.17 31.68 -25.83
CA GLY A 768 -23.54 31.20 -25.81
C GLY A 768 -24.03 30.52 -27.10
N LYS A 769 -23.24 30.54 -28.18
CA LYS A 769 -23.59 29.85 -29.45
C LYS A 769 -23.01 28.44 -29.46
N GLU A 770 -23.83 27.46 -29.87
CA GLU A 770 -23.39 26.08 -30.11
C GLU A 770 -22.42 26.03 -31.30
N VAL A 771 -21.23 25.45 -31.09
CA VAL A 771 -20.22 25.28 -32.14
C VAL A 771 -19.93 23.79 -32.45
N ALA A 772 -20.26 22.87 -31.56
CA ALA A 772 -20.21 21.43 -31.80
C ALA A 772 -21.20 20.69 -30.91
N ARG A 773 -21.80 19.63 -31.45
CA ARG A 773 -22.68 18.71 -30.73
C ARG A 773 -22.37 17.28 -31.15
N GLN A 774 -22.20 16.40 -30.18
CA GLN A 774 -21.98 14.98 -30.45
C GLN A 774 -22.49 14.13 -29.29
N THR A 775 -22.98 12.94 -29.61
CA THR A 775 -23.31 11.89 -28.62
C THR A 775 -22.12 10.95 -28.42
N MET A 776 -21.77 10.72 -27.20
CA MET A 776 -20.84 9.74 -26.75
C MET A 776 -21.62 8.47 -26.36
N GLU A 777 -21.44 7.41 -27.13
CA GLU A 777 -22.24 6.17 -26.98
C GLU A 777 -22.02 5.43 -25.67
N ARG A 778 -20.84 5.59 -25.09
CA ARG A 778 -20.41 4.96 -23.84
C ARG A 778 -19.58 5.94 -23.03
N THR A 779 -19.64 5.85 -21.71
CA THR A 779 -18.82 6.63 -20.77
C THR A 779 -17.98 5.69 -19.90
N ILE A 780 -16.98 6.22 -19.22
CA ILE A 780 -16.23 5.48 -18.20
C ILE A 780 -17.16 5.27 -16.99
N PRO A 781 -17.37 4.03 -16.52
CA PRO A 781 -18.37 3.76 -15.49
C PRO A 781 -17.88 3.92 -14.07
N VAL A 782 -16.60 3.62 -13.77
CA VAL A 782 -16.12 3.43 -12.40
C VAL A 782 -15.00 4.40 -12.02
N ILE A 783 -13.88 4.43 -12.76
CA ILE A 783 -12.69 5.16 -12.35
C ILE A 783 -11.92 5.73 -13.55
N LEU A 784 -11.37 6.92 -13.39
CA LEU A 784 -10.36 7.49 -14.27
C LEU A 784 -8.96 7.01 -13.87
N GLN A 785 -7.92 7.43 -14.59
CA GLN A 785 -6.55 7.18 -14.19
C GLN A 785 -6.28 7.89 -12.86
N TRP A 786 -5.98 7.12 -11.83
CA TRP A 786 -5.98 7.58 -10.43
C TRP A 786 -4.67 8.26 -9.99
N ASP A 787 -3.56 7.97 -10.66
CA ASP A 787 -2.26 8.61 -10.42
C ASP A 787 -2.09 9.93 -11.21
N GLU A 788 -3.10 10.30 -11.98
CA GLU A 788 -3.22 11.61 -12.62
C GLU A 788 -4.03 12.60 -11.77
N SER A 789 -3.81 13.88 -12.02
CA SER A 789 -4.44 14.96 -11.28
C SER A 789 -5.65 15.57 -12.00
N PHE A 790 -6.38 16.37 -11.24
CA PHE A 790 -7.29 17.40 -11.77
C PHE A 790 -6.52 18.71 -11.78
N ASP A 791 -6.40 19.31 -12.97
CA ASP A 791 -5.62 20.52 -13.22
C ASP A 791 -6.47 21.62 -13.88
N VAL A 792 -6.21 22.87 -13.53
CA VAL A 792 -6.85 24.07 -14.09
C VAL A 792 -5.78 25.02 -14.61
N GLY A 793 -5.92 25.48 -15.86
CA GLY A 793 -4.99 26.41 -16.49
C GLY A 793 -3.66 25.81 -16.96
N ALA A 794 -3.46 24.54 -16.73
CA ALA A 794 -2.34 23.75 -17.23
C ALA A 794 -2.76 22.28 -17.31
N ASP A 795 -1.98 21.43 -17.97
CA ASP A 795 -2.01 19.98 -17.85
C ASP A 795 -0.62 19.49 -17.45
N THR A 796 -0.57 18.61 -16.45
CA THR A 796 0.65 17.97 -15.93
C THR A 796 0.52 16.44 -16.06
N GLY A 797 1.53 15.67 -15.68
CA GLY A 797 1.44 14.21 -15.79
C GLY A 797 1.52 13.71 -17.23
N THR A 798 0.42 13.18 -17.79
CA THR A 798 0.32 12.70 -19.17
C THR A 798 -0.82 13.35 -19.95
N PRO A 799 -0.68 13.55 -21.29
CA PRO A 799 -1.75 14.17 -22.10
C PRO A 799 -3.00 13.28 -22.16
N VAL A 800 -4.18 13.90 -22.15
CA VAL A 800 -5.43 13.20 -22.45
C VAL A 800 -5.49 12.74 -23.92
N ASP A 801 -4.84 13.48 -24.81
CA ASP A 801 -4.65 13.12 -26.22
C ASP A 801 -3.24 13.47 -26.70
N ASP A 802 -2.36 12.46 -26.80
CA ASP A 802 -0.96 12.58 -27.25
C ASP A 802 -0.79 13.17 -28.68
N LYS A 803 -1.86 13.15 -29.49
CA LYS A 803 -1.84 13.69 -30.83
C LYS A 803 -2.01 15.21 -30.88
N ASP A 804 -2.62 15.76 -29.84
CA ASP A 804 -2.91 17.19 -29.77
C ASP A 804 -1.81 18.00 -29.12
N TYR A 805 -1.24 17.51 -28.02
CA TYR A 805 -0.26 18.25 -27.23
C TYR A 805 0.67 17.35 -26.40
N GLN A 806 1.67 17.97 -25.83
CA GLN A 806 2.58 17.37 -24.84
C GLN A 806 2.51 18.17 -23.54
N VAL A 807 2.78 17.53 -22.41
CA VAL A 807 2.82 18.17 -21.10
C VAL A 807 4.21 18.73 -20.78
N PRO A 808 4.31 19.83 -20.01
CA PRO A 808 3.21 20.64 -19.48
C PRO A 808 2.51 21.45 -20.58
N PHE A 809 1.16 21.45 -20.60
CA PHE A 809 0.37 22.19 -21.59
C PHE A 809 -0.36 23.35 -20.92
N LYS A 810 0.39 24.46 -20.69
CA LYS A 810 -0.09 25.64 -20.00
C LYS A 810 -0.91 26.54 -20.90
N PHE A 811 -2.01 27.09 -20.37
CA PHE A 811 -2.84 28.06 -21.07
C PHE A 811 -2.09 29.39 -21.23
N THR A 812 -1.94 29.84 -22.48
CA THR A 812 -1.18 31.06 -22.84
C THR A 812 -2.03 32.32 -22.83
N GLY A 813 -3.37 32.19 -22.69
CA GLY A 813 -4.29 33.29 -22.44
C GLY A 813 -4.46 33.56 -20.96
N LYS A 814 -5.45 34.37 -20.58
CA LYS A 814 -5.83 34.61 -19.20
C LYS A 814 -7.14 33.90 -18.88
N LEU A 815 -7.10 32.96 -17.93
CA LEU A 815 -8.26 32.33 -17.36
C LEU A 815 -8.78 33.19 -16.20
N ASN A 816 -9.87 33.92 -16.43
CA ASN A 816 -10.44 34.78 -15.40
C ASN A 816 -11.25 34.00 -14.37
N LYS A 817 -12.01 33.00 -14.85
CA LYS A 817 -12.84 32.13 -14.00
C LYS A 817 -13.17 30.85 -14.72
N LEU A 818 -13.15 29.74 -14.00
CA LEU A 818 -13.67 28.45 -14.41
C LEU A 818 -14.77 28.02 -13.45
N THR A 819 -15.92 27.60 -13.95
CA THR A 819 -17.02 27.09 -13.12
C THR A 819 -17.43 25.72 -13.63
N ILE A 820 -17.48 24.74 -12.72
CA ILE A 820 -18.03 23.39 -12.98
C ILE A 820 -19.31 23.26 -12.16
N LYS A 821 -20.41 22.94 -12.83
CA LYS A 821 -21.70 22.62 -12.19
C LYS A 821 -22.04 21.19 -12.50
N ILE A 822 -22.29 20.41 -11.47
CA ILE A 822 -22.67 19.00 -11.56
C ILE A 822 -24.16 18.91 -11.28
N ASP A 823 -24.90 18.37 -12.24
CA ASP A 823 -26.32 18.07 -12.07
C ASP A 823 -26.48 16.58 -11.78
N ARG A 824 -26.61 16.26 -10.51
CA ARG A 824 -26.85 14.89 -10.07
C ARG A 824 -28.34 14.61 -10.15
N PRO A 825 -28.76 13.56 -10.87
CA PRO A 825 -30.16 13.20 -10.94
C PRO A 825 -30.67 12.93 -9.52
N LYS A 826 -31.78 13.58 -9.16
CA LYS A 826 -32.50 13.26 -7.93
C LYS A 826 -33.20 11.92 -8.16
N LEU A 827 -32.82 10.92 -7.40
CA LEU A 827 -33.53 9.64 -7.40
C LEU A 827 -34.96 9.89 -6.97
N THR A 828 -35.90 9.35 -7.70
CA THR A 828 -37.32 9.32 -7.28
C THR A 828 -37.46 8.28 -6.17
N PRO A 829 -38.52 8.37 -5.31
CA PRO A 829 -38.81 7.31 -4.34
C PRO A 829 -38.94 5.92 -4.98
N GLU A 830 -39.34 5.86 -6.26
CA GLU A 830 -39.42 4.63 -7.03
C GLU A 830 -38.04 4.13 -7.47
N ASP A 831 -37.11 5.02 -7.80
CA ASP A 831 -35.71 4.66 -8.10
C ASP A 831 -35.00 4.17 -6.83
N GLU A 832 -35.22 4.85 -5.69
CA GLU A 832 -34.71 4.42 -4.38
C GLU A 832 -35.26 3.05 -3.97
N LYS A 833 -36.56 2.83 -4.24
CA LYS A 833 -37.17 1.52 -4.01
C LYS A 833 -36.59 0.44 -4.91
N ARG A 834 -36.41 0.71 -6.21
CA ARG A 834 -35.78 -0.21 -7.17
C ARG A 834 -34.33 -0.50 -6.81
N LEU A 835 -33.58 0.51 -6.36
CA LEU A 835 -32.23 0.32 -5.85
C LEU A 835 -32.21 -0.55 -4.60
N SER A 836 -33.11 -0.30 -3.65
CA SER A 836 -33.26 -1.09 -2.43
C SER A 836 -33.75 -2.51 -2.72
N GLU A 837 -34.60 -2.70 -3.75
CA GLU A 837 -35.06 -4.00 -4.22
C GLU A 837 -33.94 -4.74 -4.98
N ALA A 838 -33.16 -4.07 -5.81
CA ALA A 838 -31.99 -4.64 -6.44
C ALA A 838 -30.94 -5.05 -5.42
N GLN A 839 -30.69 -4.22 -4.41
CA GLN A 839 -29.82 -4.57 -3.27
C GLN A 839 -30.37 -5.77 -2.47
N ARG A 840 -31.68 -5.84 -2.25
CA ARG A 840 -32.34 -6.98 -1.60
C ARG A 840 -32.34 -8.22 -2.47
N ASN A 841 -32.61 -8.09 -3.76
CA ASN A 841 -32.65 -9.22 -4.70
C ASN A 841 -31.24 -9.77 -4.95
N ASN A 842 -30.23 -8.93 -5.01
CA ASN A 842 -28.83 -9.39 -4.97
C ASN A 842 -28.47 -10.02 -3.61
N ARG A 843 -29.19 -9.72 -2.52
CA ARG A 843 -29.07 -10.39 -1.23
C ARG A 843 -29.93 -11.64 -1.09
N MET A 844 -30.92 -11.85 -1.95
CA MET A 844 -31.92 -12.94 -1.86
C MET A 844 -31.89 -13.89 -3.05
N SER A 845 -31.17 -13.58 -4.13
CA SER A 845 -31.03 -14.47 -5.31
C SER A 845 -29.88 -15.46 -5.20
N GLU A 846 -29.30 -15.57 -4.02
CA GLU A 846 -28.31 -16.54 -3.58
C GLU A 846 -28.89 -17.36 -2.42
#